data_19024e68f4ccd0ae34c3230c8d63299c
#
_entry.id   19024e68f4ccd0ae34c3230c8d63299c
#
_cell.length_a   1.000
_cell.length_b   1.000
_cell.length_c   1.000
_cell.angle_alpha   90.00
_cell.angle_beta   90.00
_cell.angle_gamma   90.00
#
_symmetry.space_group_name_H-M   'P 1'
#
loop_
_entity.id
_entity.type
_entity.pdbx_description
1 polymer ?
#
loop_
_entity_poly.entity_id
_entity_poly.type
_entity_poly.pdbx_seq_one_letter_code
_entity_poly.pdbx_strand_id
1 'polypeptide(L)'
;MSEKKPKWPYPRIAYHPGKFERFSYRTYNWFENRLWPVRPVPFLALITTATGYQLKNFDVQDLQTSLHVVLKPLAISIGSVYACVFLLRHFLKYFFFSYKGYLKENPKKPSYWTIIWGALRRVLLKIAPPQLSSCDRLLPNLPLPSLDDTVERYLCTMRHVTPEEDYIQLIKISNKFLSSEGRTLQRFAWLLHKFSENYVTPFWEKYIYLAGRYSLAINSSIAHIVMYGDNDLTQIYQVARILYIETLANLSLDRQKYLAVGEGLLSTRHYRNIYNGCRIPGKECDHFQRNPPSRHALVVHKGTWYKVDTCDENGKLYSVDELVKIVSEMMNRNDKSTGFMSKIASLTTDRRTEWSINRQKFFLENRNNKKLLKVIETAQFVVSVDETDAWGVETVEKASRYMKDTLTGDGSNRWFDKTMNFAVCANGRGGATGEHSPCDGAELGHLCENFLNIDKQILVSPSREEQLENEKVLDEDRKTLKLAEKLNFEIVDGMESEVERCFESHLKATNDIHMHSIIFLDFGKGKLKTCGISPDGFVQMAIQLAYYKDQGKFTQTYESGSVRSFANSRTETLRPVTDASCEFVEAMLDEKSEKKIKRKLLKEACEAHVNNCKQIMMGNGVDRHLFVLCVLAKGLGYSSPFLDYYSSQKWLLSTSNAPNMTNSIDEDCSVNNIVLGGSFGAVAQDGYGICYRFGGNQAILMAITSYHSSEMTDSDRMAQHMKEAFHSLVALFDE
;
A
#
# COMPACT_ATOMS: atom_id res chain seq x y z
N MET A 1 18.42 -9.64 -27.96
CA MET A 1 19.15 -9.81 -26.68
C MET A 1 18.32 -10.77 -25.84
N SER A 2 18.83 -11.96 -25.54
CA SER A 2 18.09 -12.91 -24.70
C SER A 2 17.96 -12.31 -23.29
N GLU A 3 16.76 -11.96 -22.90
CA GLU A 3 16.46 -11.56 -21.54
C GLU A 3 16.86 -12.69 -20.59
N LYS A 4 17.88 -12.45 -19.78
CA LYS A 4 18.18 -13.32 -18.67
C LYS A 4 17.01 -13.22 -17.69
N LYS A 5 16.07 -14.18 -17.73
CA LYS A 5 15.01 -14.30 -16.72
C LYS A 5 15.64 -14.17 -15.33
N PRO A 6 15.12 -13.30 -14.47
CA PRO A 6 15.63 -13.17 -13.12
C PRO A 6 15.57 -14.53 -12.43
N LYS A 7 16.67 -14.98 -11.86
CA LYS A 7 16.71 -16.23 -11.08
C LYS A 7 16.00 -15.97 -9.75
N TRP A 8 14.75 -16.36 -9.66
CA TRP A 8 13.95 -16.23 -8.45
C TRP A 8 14.53 -17.12 -7.33
N PRO A 9 14.73 -16.58 -6.14
CA PRO A 9 15.23 -17.36 -5.01
C PRO A 9 14.16 -18.27 -4.37
N TYR A 10 12.90 -18.15 -4.79
CA TYR A 10 11.74 -18.71 -4.13
C TYR A 10 11.75 -20.23 -3.92
N PRO A 11 12.12 -21.08 -4.87
CA PRO A 11 12.13 -22.53 -4.63
C PRO A 11 13.06 -22.94 -3.47
N ARG A 12 14.13 -22.16 -3.24
CA ARG A 12 15.09 -22.42 -2.16
C ARG A 12 14.59 -21.99 -0.77
N ILE A 13 13.54 -21.20 -0.72
CA ILE A 13 12.96 -20.68 0.53
C ILE A 13 11.54 -21.19 0.77
N ALA A 14 11.08 -22.18 0.00
CA ALA A 14 9.77 -22.80 0.13
C ALA A 14 9.69 -23.72 1.37
N TYR A 15 10.11 -23.19 2.51
CA TYR A 15 9.99 -23.85 3.81
C TYR A 15 9.94 -22.83 4.95
N HIS A 16 9.23 -23.18 6.01
CA HIS A 16 9.12 -22.38 7.22
C HIS A 16 10.33 -22.67 8.12
N PRO A 17 11.17 -21.66 8.41
CA PRO A 17 12.42 -21.89 9.11
C PRO A 17 12.23 -22.27 10.58
N GLY A 18 13.15 -23.06 11.11
CA GLY A 18 13.27 -23.30 12.54
C GLY A 18 13.64 -22.02 13.31
N LYS A 19 13.51 -22.05 14.64
CA LYS A 19 13.81 -20.87 15.49
C LYS A 19 15.26 -20.39 15.36
N PHE A 20 16.22 -21.34 15.34
CA PHE A 20 17.65 -21.03 15.21
C PHE A 20 18.00 -20.45 13.85
N GLU A 21 17.49 -21.05 12.77
CA GLU A 21 17.71 -20.56 11.43
C GLU A 21 17.13 -19.16 11.22
N ARG A 22 15.90 -18.94 11.74
CA ARG A 22 15.27 -17.61 11.74
C ARG A 22 16.11 -16.58 12.49
N PHE A 23 16.65 -16.94 13.64
CA PHE A 23 17.55 -16.07 14.38
C PHE A 23 18.81 -15.75 13.57
N SER A 24 19.42 -16.77 12.96
CA SER A 24 20.65 -16.64 12.15
C SER A 24 20.48 -15.66 10.98
N TYR A 25 19.49 -15.90 10.09
CA TYR A 25 19.33 -14.99 8.95
C TYR A 25 18.84 -13.60 9.35
N ARG A 26 18.03 -13.47 10.40
CA ARG A 26 17.63 -12.15 10.91
C ARG A 26 18.81 -11.38 11.47
N THR A 27 19.70 -12.06 12.18
CA THR A 27 20.95 -11.46 12.67
C THR A 27 21.84 -11.05 11.48
N TYR A 28 22.02 -11.91 10.49
CA TYR A 28 22.74 -11.57 9.27
C TYR A 28 22.13 -10.35 8.58
N ASN A 29 20.82 -10.34 8.35
CA ASN A 29 20.11 -9.20 7.72
C ASN A 29 20.21 -7.92 8.56
N TRP A 30 20.23 -8.05 9.89
CA TRP A 30 20.43 -6.90 10.79
C TRP A 30 21.82 -6.26 10.60
N PHE A 31 22.86 -7.07 10.45
CA PHE A 31 24.19 -6.58 10.11
C PHE A 31 24.24 -6.03 8.69
N GLU A 32 23.72 -6.77 7.70
CA GLU A 32 23.64 -6.33 6.30
C GLU A 32 23.05 -4.92 6.18
N ASN A 33 21.89 -4.68 6.78
CA ASN A 33 21.19 -3.39 6.75
C ASN A 33 21.95 -2.26 7.49
N ARG A 34 22.89 -2.60 8.37
CA ARG A 34 23.73 -1.63 9.08
C ARG A 34 25.06 -1.38 8.44
N LEU A 35 25.56 -2.31 7.68
CA LEU A 35 26.89 -2.21 7.04
C LEU A 35 26.79 -1.81 5.57
N TRP A 36 25.64 -2.09 4.89
CA TRP A 36 25.50 -1.79 3.46
C TRP A 36 26.04 -0.37 3.13
N PRO A 37 26.82 -0.21 2.07
CA PRO A 37 27.13 -1.12 0.97
C PRO A 37 28.24 -2.17 1.26
N VAL A 38 28.92 -2.09 2.39
CA VAL A 38 29.91 -3.08 2.81
C VAL A 38 29.19 -4.24 3.49
N ARG A 39 29.13 -5.38 2.86
CA ARG A 39 28.42 -6.56 3.40
C ARG A 39 29.14 -7.18 4.61
N PRO A 40 28.45 -8.00 5.45
CA PRO A 40 29.06 -8.61 6.65
C PRO A 40 30.35 -9.39 6.37
N VAL A 41 30.39 -10.19 5.30
CA VAL A 41 31.59 -11.02 4.98
C VAL A 41 32.79 -10.13 4.59
N PRO A 42 32.70 -9.19 3.65
CA PRO A 42 33.78 -8.24 3.39
C PRO A 42 34.18 -7.42 4.63
N PHE A 43 33.22 -7.03 5.48
CA PHE A 43 33.52 -6.31 6.72
C PHE A 43 34.40 -7.13 7.66
N LEU A 44 34.07 -8.40 7.88
CA LEU A 44 34.88 -9.31 8.68
C LEU A 44 36.26 -9.55 8.05
N ALA A 45 36.33 -9.74 6.72
CA ALA A 45 37.59 -9.91 6.01
C ALA A 45 38.52 -8.69 6.19
N LEU A 46 37.96 -7.46 6.09
CA LEU A 46 38.72 -6.22 6.34
C LEU A 46 39.27 -6.17 7.77
N ILE A 47 38.46 -6.54 8.77
CA ILE A 47 38.90 -6.58 10.18
C ILE A 47 40.02 -7.61 10.34
N THR A 48 39.85 -8.82 9.81
CA THR A 48 40.85 -9.87 9.90
C THR A 48 42.20 -9.44 9.26
N THR A 49 42.13 -8.86 8.05
CA THR A 49 43.30 -8.35 7.35
C THR A 49 44.00 -7.23 8.12
N ALA A 50 43.23 -6.26 8.63
CA ALA A 50 43.75 -5.13 9.42
C ALA A 50 44.39 -5.61 10.73
N THR A 51 43.77 -6.61 11.41
CA THR A 51 44.32 -7.21 12.63
C THR A 51 45.60 -7.99 12.31
N GLY A 52 45.59 -8.80 11.26
CA GLY A 52 46.80 -9.55 10.82
C GLY A 52 47.96 -8.63 10.48
N TYR A 53 47.66 -7.49 9.81
CA TYR A 53 48.70 -6.48 9.52
C TYR A 53 49.31 -5.86 10.79
N GLN A 54 48.49 -5.59 11.81
CA GLN A 54 48.96 -5.05 13.09
C GLN A 54 49.76 -6.10 13.91
N LEU A 55 49.42 -7.38 13.74
CA LEU A 55 50.09 -8.51 14.43
C LEU A 55 51.39 -8.99 13.72
N LYS A 56 51.67 -8.46 12.52
CA LYS A 56 52.81 -8.93 11.69
C LYS A 56 54.19 -8.78 12.38
N ASN A 57 54.32 -7.85 13.32
CA ASN A 57 55.58 -7.54 13.99
C ASN A 57 55.69 -8.16 15.41
N PHE A 58 54.72 -9.00 15.82
CA PHE A 58 54.77 -9.69 17.11
C PHE A 58 55.30 -11.13 16.95
N ASP A 59 56.09 -11.58 17.92
CA ASP A 59 56.59 -12.97 17.94
C ASP A 59 55.45 -13.95 18.22
N VAL A 60 55.57 -15.17 17.67
CA VAL A 60 54.57 -16.24 17.83
C VAL A 60 54.39 -16.62 19.31
N GLN A 61 55.43 -16.51 20.14
CA GLN A 61 55.38 -16.74 21.57
C GLN A 61 54.57 -15.70 22.31
N ASP A 62 54.64 -14.42 21.93
CA ASP A 62 53.85 -13.35 22.49
C ASP A 62 52.35 -13.52 22.19
N LEU A 63 52.03 -14.00 20.96
CA LEU A 63 50.66 -14.26 20.53
C LEU A 63 50.00 -15.42 21.31
N GLN A 64 50.78 -16.40 21.78
CA GLN A 64 50.27 -17.55 22.55
C GLN A 64 50.18 -17.27 24.05
N THR A 65 50.96 -16.36 24.58
CA THR A 65 51.08 -16.12 26.03
C THR A 65 50.24 -14.95 26.58
N SER A 66 49.85 -14.03 25.72
CA SER A 66 49.16 -12.82 26.16
C SER A 66 47.93 -12.50 25.30
N LEU A 67 46.74 -12.71 25.86
CA LEU A 67 45.46 -12.38 25.24
C LEU A 67 45.37 -10.89 24.84
N HIS A 68 46.02 -10.00 25.58
CA HIS A 68 46.03 -8.56 25.30
C HIS A 68 46.73 -8.20 23.97
N VAL A 69 47.75 -8.99 23.55
CA VAL A 69 48.49 -8.79 22.30
C VAL A 69 47.58 -8.97 21.09
N VAL A 70 46.57 -9.83 21.17
CA VAL A 70 45.58 -10.03 20.08
C VAL A 70 44.38 -9.15 20.22
N LEU A 71 43.85 -8.97 21.44
CA LEU A 71 42.61 -8.20 21.66
C LEU A 71 42.75 -6.70 21.35
N LYS A 72 43.89 -6.06 21.65
CA LYS A 72 44.10 -4.64 21.37
C LYS A 72 44.15 -4.36 19.85
N PRO A 73 44.94 -5.04 19.01
CA PRO A 73 44.88 -4.89 17.56
C PRO A 73 43.51 -5.20 16.97
N LEU A 74 42.84 -6.24 17.47
CA LEU A 74 41.48 -6.58 17.02
C LEU A 74 40.49 -5.44 17.33
N ALA A 75 40.49 -4.87 18.53
CA ALA A 75 39.63 -3.78 18.92
C ALA A 75 39.89 -2.51 18.06
N ILE A 76 41.16 -2.19 17.79
CA ILE A 76 41.56 -1.08 16.94
C ILE A 76 41.09 -1.33 15.50
N SER A 77 41.25 -2.54 14.97
CA SER A 77 40.81 -2.91 13.61
C SER A 77 39.30 -2.81 13.49
N ILE A 78 38.52 -3.34 14.45
CA ILE A 78 37.07 -3.20 14.48
C ILE A 78 36.66 -1.74 14.48
N GLY A 79 37.23 -0.92 15.38
CA GLY A 79 36.94 0.51 15.49
C GLY A 79 37.25 1.27 14.20
N SER A 80 38.42 1.04 13.60
CA SER A 80 38.85 1.72 12.37
C SER A 80 38.01 1.33 11.17
N VAL A 81 37.77 0.04 10.93
CA VAL A 81 36.94 -0.44 9.81
C VAL A 81 35.50 0.06 10.00
N TYR A 82 34.97 0.00 11.23
CA TYR A 82 33.62 0.52 11.49
C TYR A 82 33.54 2.03 11.27
N ALA A 83 34.54 2.81 11.69
CA ALA A 83 34.59 4.25 11.43
C ALA A 83 34.61 4.55 9.92
N CYS A 84 35.37 3.81 9.13
CA CYS A 84 35.37 3.97 7.66
C CYS A 84 33.98 3.66 7.06
N VAL A 85 33.35 2.57 7.48
CA VAL A 85 31.98 2.22 7.04
C VAL A 85 30.99 3.28 7.47
N PHE A 86 31.09 3.78 8.70
CA PHE A 86 30.24 4.85 9.23
C PHE A 86 30.36 6.13 8.40
N LEU A 87 31.58 6.58 8.11
CA LEU A 87 31.84 7.75 7.27
C LEU A 87 31.30 7.57 5.84
N LEU A 88 31.52 6.40 5.23
CA LEU A 88 30.97 6.06 3.92
C LEU A 88 29.44 6.15 3.94
N ARG A 89 28.80 5.57 4.96
CA ARG A 89 27.33 5.60 5.10
C ARG A 89 26.80 7.03 5.29
N HIS A 90 27.49 7.88 6.06
CA HIS A 90 27.14 9.28 6.22
C HIS A 90 27.28 10.04 4.90
N PHE A 91 28.37 9.80 4.17
CA PHE A 91 28.54 10.35 2.82
C PHE A 91 27.37 9.94 1.91
N LEU A 92 27.02 8.64 1.86
CA LEU A 92 25.89 8.17 1.05
C LEU A 92 24.59 8.81 1.50
N LYS A 93 24.29 8.88 2.80
CA LYS A 93 23.05 9.49 3.31
C LYS A 93 22.93 10.96 2.88
N TYR A 94 23.96 11.76 3.06
CA TYR A 94 23.87 13.20 2.87
C TYR A 94 24.17 13.67 1.44
N PHE A 95 24.93 12.91 0.67
CA PHE A 95 25.29 13.31 -0.71
C PHE A 95 24.57 12.46 -1.77
N PHE A 96 24.38 11.17 -1.55
CA PHE A 96 23.75 10.32 -2.55
C PHE A 96 22.22 10.24 -2.38
N PHE A 97 21.73 9.83 -1.20
CA PHE A 97 20.28 9.67 -0.96
C PHE A 97 19.54 10.99 -0.80
N SER A 98 20.20 12.03 -0.30
CA SER A 98 19.60 13.38 -0.18
C SER A 98 19.59 14.16 -1.48
N TYR A 99 20.35 13.73 -2.50
CA TYR A 99 20.37 14.42 -3.78
C TYR A 99 19.03 14.26 -4.51
N LYS A 100 18.38 15.35 -4.85
CA LYS A 100 17.11 15.43 -5.57
C LYS A 100 17.18 16.32 -6.82
N GLY A 101 18.39 16.71 -7.25
CA GLY A 101 18.59 17.58 -8.42
C GLY A 101 17.96 17.03 -9.69
N TYR A 102 18.03 15.70 -9.89
CA TYR A 102 17.43 15.02 -11.03
C TYR A 102 15.91 15.22 -11.18
N LEU A 103 15.20 15.59 -10.10
CA LEU A 103 13.76 15.91 -10.17
C LEU A 103 13.49 17.29 -10.75
N LYS A 104 14.44 18.24 -10.56
CA LYS A 104 14.28 19.64 -10.98
C LYS A 104 14.74 19.88 -12.41
N GLU A 105 15.68 19.07 -12.88
CA GLU A 105 16.36 19.27 -14.16
C GLU A 105 15.61 18.66 -15.35
N ASN A 106 15.88 19.20 -16.53
CA ASN A 106 15.42 18.60 -17.76
C ASN A 106 16.19 17.30 -18.02
N PRO A 107 15.52 16.13 -18.11
CA PRO A 107 16.19 14.85 -18.35
C PRO A 107 17.07 14.79 -19.60
N LYS A 108 16.78 15.63 -20.60
CA LYS A 108 17.55 15.72 -21.87
C LYS A 108 18.83 16.57 -21.73
N LYS A 109 18.92 17.38 -20.66
CA LYS A 109 20.08 18.26 -20.38
C LYS A 109 20.39 18.22 -18.87
N PRO A 110 20.84 17.06 -18.34
CA PRO A 110 21.17 16.93 -16.92
C PRO A 110 22.43 17.75 -16.59
N SER A 111 22.47 18.28 -15.36
CA SER A 111 23.67 18.93 -14.84
C SER A 111 24.82 17.94 -14.63
N TYR A 112 26.02 18.46 -14.54
CA TYR A 112 27.21 17.66 -14.22
C TYR A 112 27.03 16.84 -12.91
N TRP A 113 26.40 17.41 -11.89
CA TRP A 113 26.12 16.72 -10.62
C TRP A 113 25.14 15.55 -10.79
N THR A 114 24.11 15.71 -11.60
CA THR A 114 23.16 14.62 -11.91
C THR A 114 23.84 13.49 -12.71
N ILE A 115 24.76 13.82 -13.60
CA ILE A 115 25.56 12.82 -14.33
C ILE A 115 26.45 12.02 -13.36
N ILE A 116 27.17 12.70 -12.46
CA ILE A 116 28.01 12.04 -11.43
C ILE A 116 27.15 11.17 -10.52
N TRP A 117 26.02 11.70 -10.04
CA TRP A 117 25.09 10.93 -9.20
C TRP A 117 24.59 9.67 -9.93
N GLY A 118 24.20 9.79 -11.19
CA GLY A 118 23.75 8.67 -12.00
C GLY A 118 24.84 7.63 -12.28
N ALA A 119 26.09 8.05 -12.43
CA ALA A 119 27.24 7.15 -12.55
C ALA A 119 27.49 6.41 -11.23
N LEU A 120 27.53 7.14 -10.11
CA LEU A 120 27.68 6.57 -8.77
C LEU A 120 26.55 5.56 -8.46
N ARG A 121 25.31 5.90 -8.80
CA ARG A 121 24.15 4.99 -8.65
C ARG A 121 24.38 3.68 -9.39
N ARG A 122 24.77 3.73 -10.67
CA ARG A 122 25.03 2.53 -11.48
C ARG A 122 26.14 1.66 -10.89
N VAL A 123 27.25 2.28 -10.48
CA VAL A 123 28.37 1.57 -9.85
C VAL A 123 27.93 0.93 -8.54
N LEU A 124 27.26 1.67 -7.67
CA LEU A 124 26.83 1.21 -6.35
C LEU A 124 25.86 0.01 -6.45
N LEU A 125 24.87 0.11 -7.33
CA LEU A 125 23.89 -0.97 -7.53
C LEU A 125 24.52 -2.22 -8.18
N LYS A 126 25.55 -2.06 -9.01
CA LYS A 126 26.26 -3.18 -9.62
C LYS A 126 27.17 -3.91 -8.62
N ILE A 127 27.90 -3.17 -7.78
CA ILE A 127 28.87 -3.72 -6.82
C ILE A 127 28.15 -4.26 -5.57
N ALA A 128 27.18 -3.53 -5.08
CA ALA A 128 26.46 -3.85 -3.85
C ALA A 128 24.93 -3.77 -4.06
N PRO A 129 24.32 -4.66 -4.87
CA PRO A 129 22.86 -4.64 -5.05
C PRO A 129 22.16 -4.79 -3.69
N PRO A 130 21.25 -3.86 -3.33
CA PRO A 130 20.60 -3.88 -2.03
C PRO A 130 19.61 -5.05 -1.93
N GLN A 131 19.44 -5.58 -0.73
CA GLN A 131 18.26 -6.36 -0.35
C GLN A 131 17.09 -5.39 -0.06
N LEU A 132 15.90 -5.92 0.15
CA LEU A 132 14.67 -5.13 0.33
C LEU A 132 14.87 -3.92 1.27
N SER A 133 15.45 -4.12 2.46
CA SER A 133 15.57 -3.06 3.48
C SER A 133 17.01 -2.55 3.70
N SER A 134 17.94 -2.86 2.79
CA SER A 134 19.35 -2.46 2.97
C SER A 134 19.55 -0.95 3.07
N CYS A 135 18.73 -0.18 2.35
CA CYS A 135 18.87 1.28 2.26
C CYS A 135 18.00 2.06 3.25
N ASP A 136 17.05 1.45 3.94
CA ASP A 136 16.09 2.15 4.81
C ASP A 136 16.76 3.12 5.80
N ARG A 137 17.94 2.73 6.36
CA ARG A 137 18.69 3.55 7.32
C ARG A 137 19.55 4.64 6.68
N LEU A 138 19.67 4.66 5.35
CA LEU A 138 20.42 5.63 4.59
C LEU A 138 19.52 6.68 3.96
N LEU A 139 18.22 6.45 3.94
CA LEU A 139 17.28 7.44 3.44
C LEU A 139 17.34 8.70 4.31
N PRO A 140 17.27 9.89 3.70
CA PRO A 140 17.23 11.14 4.44
C PRO A 140 15.93 11.26 5.24
N ASN A 141 15.96 12.03 6.32
CA ASN A 141 14.75 12.38 7.04
C ASN A 141 13.83 13.23 6.17
N LEU A 142 12.52 13.12 6.37
CA LEU A 142 11.56 13.98 5.67
C LEU A 142 11.83 15.45 6.03
N PRO A 143 12.06 16.34 5.06
CA PRO A 143 12.27 17.75 5.33
C PRO A 143 11.09 18.40 6.06
N LEU A 144 11.38 19.39 6.88
CA LEU A 144 10.35 20.27 7.47
C LEU A 144 10.29 21.55 6.64
N PRO A 145 9.20 21.83 5.92
CA PRO A 145 9.01 23.07 5.18
C PRO A 145 9.02 24.30 6.08
N SER A 146 9.30 25.49 5.53
CA SER A 146 9.09 26.73 6.27
C SER A 146 7.60 26.99 6.49
N LEU A 147 7.27 27.65 7.60
CA LEU A 147 5.87 27.94 7.92
C LEU A 147 5.25 28.88 6.88
N ASP A 148 6.02 29.91 6.47
CA ASP A 148 5.55 30.91 5.52
C ASP A 148 5.23 30.29 4.16
N ASP A 149 6.15 29.48 3.61
CA ASP A 149 5.97 28.79 2.33
C ASP A 149 4.79 27.79 2.38
N THR A 150 4.60 27.11 3.52
CA THR A 150 3.47 26.19 3.68
C THR A 150 2.13 26.90 3.67
N VAL A 151 2.00 28.01 4.40
CA VAL A 151 0.77 28.79 4.47
C VAL A 151 0.49 29.49 3.13
N GLU A 152 1.49 30.05 2.48
CA GLU A 152 1.37 30.68 1.16
C GLU A 152 0.86 29.66 0.12
N ARG A 153 1.49 28.49 0.02
CA ARG A 153 1.05 27.44 -0.91
C ARG A 153 -0.31 26.88 -0.57
N TYR A 154 -0.66 26.79 0.72
CA TYR A 154 -2.00 26.41 1.13
C TYR A 154 -3.05 27.42 0.62
N LEU A 155 -2.80 28.72 0.83
CA LEU A 155 -3.69 29.79 0.37
C LEU A 155 -3.86 29.76 -1.16
N CYS A 156 -2.79 29.55 -1.94
CA CYS A 156 -2.90 29.41 -3.39
C CYS A 156 -3.88 28.29 -3.80
N THR A 157 -3.86 27.15 -3.10
CA THR A 157 -4.78 26.03 -3.41
C THR A 157 -6.20 26.25 -2.97
N MET A 158 -6.43 27.17 -2.01
CA MET A 158 -7.78 27.47 -1.50
C MET A 158 -8.51 28.53 -2.31
N ARG A 159 -7.82 29.30 -3.15
CA ARG A 159 -8.35 30.43 -3.89
C ARG A 159 -9.59 30.10 -4.73
N HIS A 160 -9.55 28.98 -5.44
CA HIS A 160 -10.62 28.58 -6.37
C HIS A 160 -11.68 27.66 -5.76
N VAL A 161 -11.44 27.17 -4.54
CA VAL A 161 -12.34 26.24 -3.85
C VAL A 161 -13.07 26.86 -2.67
N THR A 162 -12.78 28.14 -2.37
CA THR A 162 -13.35 28.89 -1.25
C THR A 162 -14.07 30.12 -1.81
N PRO A 163 -15.30 30.45 -1.37
CA PRO A 163 -15.97 31.70 -1.72
C PRO A 163 -15.08 32.90 -1.37
N GLU A 164 -15.17 33.98 -2.16
CA GLU A 164 -14.27 35.14 -2.06
C GLU A 164 -14.26 35.77 -0.66
N GLU A 165 -15.43 35.92 -0.04
CA GLU A 165 -15.54 36.50 1.31
C GLU A 165 -14.85 35.65 2.36
N ASP A 166 -15.02 34.32 2.29
CA ASP A 166 -14.37 33.34 3.17
C ASP A 166 -12.86 33.29 2.91
N TYR A 167 -12.44 33.43 1.65
CA TYR A 167 -11.02 33.47 1.29
C TYR A 167 -10.31 34.71 1.85
N ILE A 168 -10.96 35.89 1.80
CA ILE A 168 -10.45 37.10 2.43
C ILE A 168 -10.30 36.92 3.95
N GLN A 169 -11.28 36.26 4.57
CA GLN A 169 -11.20 35.93 6.00
C GLN A 169 -10.09 34.92 6.29
N LEU A 170 -9.93 33.92 5.44
CA LEU A 170 -8.87 32.93 5.55
C LEU A 170 -7.48 33.60 5.50
N ILE A 171 -7.28 34.57 4.60
CA ILE A 171 -6.02 35.36 4.55
C ILE A 171 -5.78 36.11 5.89
N LYS A 172 -6.81 36.70 6.49
CA LYS A 172 -6.66 37.42 7.77
C LYS A 172 -6.25 36.49 8.91
N ILE A 173 -6.92 35.34 9.05
CA ILE A 173 -6.59 34.37 10.11
C ILE A 173 -5.24 33.72 9.88
N SER A 174 -4.81 33.50 8.64
CA SER A 174 -3.50 32.95 8.31
C SER A 174 -2.37 33.94 8.65
N ASN A 175 -2.53 35.22 8.36
CA ASN A 175 -1.56 36.26 8.74
C ASN A 175 -1.42 36.38 10.27
N LYS A 176 -2.53 36.27 10.99
CA LYS A 176 -2.51 36.22 12.46
C LYS A 176 -1.76 35.00 12.95
N PHE A 177 -2.04 33.81 12.39
CA PHE A 177 -1.33 32.55 12.69
C PHE A 177 0.18 32.67 12.47
N LEU A 178 0.61 33.21 11.34
CA LEU A 178 2.01 33.42 11.01
C LEU A 178 2.76 34.34 12.02
N SER A 179 2.05 35.34 12.60
CA SER A 179 2.64 36.29 13.54
C SER A 179 2.55 35.85 15.02
N SER A 180 1.79 34.81 15.33
CA SER A 180 1.53 34.39 16.70
C SER A 180 1.89 32.92 16.97
N GLU A 181 0.88 32.07 17.28
CA GLU A 181 1.06 30.67 17.69
C GLU A 181 1.78 29.81 16.64
N GLY A 182 1.64 30.14 15.35
CA GLY A 182 2.26 29.38 14.27
C GLY A 182 3.79 29.30 14.42
N ARG A 183 4.44 30.39 14.81
CA ARG A 183 5.91 30.40 15.04
C ARG A 183 6.32 29.49 16.20
N THR A 184 5.52 29.44 17.25
CA THR A 184 5.79 28.56 18.39
C THR A 184 5.59 27.10 17.99
N LEU A 185 4.50 26.77 17.32
CA LEU A 185 4.23 25.42 16.82
C LEU A 185 5.31 24.94 15.84
N GLN A 186 5.80 25.83 14.96
CA GLN A 186 6.92 25.52 14.05
C GLN A 186 8.21 25.16 14.80
N ARG A 187 8.51 25.83 15.93
CA ARG A 187 9.66 25.46 16.75
C ARG A 187 9.52 24.06 17.35
N PHE A 188 8.33 23.67 17.81
CA PHE A 188 8.07 22.32 18.27
C PHE A 188 8.16 21.30 17.13
N ALA A 189 7.60 21.60 15.95
CA ALA A 189 7.75 20.77 14.76
C ALA A 189 9.23 20.59 14.37
N TRP A 190 10.04 21.65 14.50
CA TRP A 190 11.49 21.58 14.27
C TRP A 190 12.19 20.65 15.28
N LEU A 191 11.83 20.70 16.56
CA LEU A 191 12.35 19.77 17.56
C LEU A 191 12.00 18.33 17.21
N LEU A 192 10.75 18.04 16.86
CA LEU A 192 10.33 16.72 16.39
C LEU A 192 11.13 16.26 15.17
N HIS A 193 11.31 17.15 14.17
CA HIS A 193 12.10 16.85 12.99
C HIS A 193 13.57 16.51 13.31
N LYS A 194 14.17 17.19 14.29
CA LYS A 194 15.57 16.94 14.71
C LYS A 194 15.76 15.61 15.42
N PHE A 195 14.77 15.17 16.21
CA PHE A 195 14.89 13.99 17.07
C PHE A 195 14.16 12.76 16.54
N SER A 196 13.50 12.84 15.36
CA SER A 196 12.82 11.71 14.72
C SER A 196 13.34 11.45 13.30
N GLU A 197 13.24 10.21 12.84
CA GLU A 197 13.47 9.86 11.42
C GLU A 197 12.44 10.50 10.50
N ASN A 198 11.19 10.63 11.00
CA ASN A 198 10.07 11.22 10.30
C ASN A 198 9.11 11.84 11.32
N TYR A 199 8.93 13.14 11.26
CA TYR A 199 8.10 13.88 12.22
C TYR A 199 6.59 13.73 11.96
N VAL A 200 6.20 13.18 10.80
CA VAL A 200 4.81 13.02 10.36
C VAL A 200 4.26 11.63 10.68
N THR A 201 4.95 10.59 10.22
CA THR A 201 4.40 9.22 10.16
C THR A 201 3.83 8.70 11.48
N PRO A 202 4.48 8.89 12.66
CA PRO A 202 3.92 8.40 13.92
C PRO A 202 2.58 9.06 14.30
N PHE A 203 2.42 10.35 13.99
CA PHE A 203 1.16 11.07 14.23
C PHE A 203 0.10 10.68 13.20
N TRP A 204 0.51 10.51 11.93
CA TRP A 204 -0.38 10.09 10.87
C TRP A 204 -0.98 8.71 11.15
N GLU A 205 -0.16 7.72 11.48
CA GLU A 205 -0.60 6.37 11.84
C GLU A 205 -1.53 6.39 13.05
N LYS A 206 -1.20 7.17 14.08
CA LYS A 206 -2.00 7.25 15.30
C LYS A 206 -3.33 7.95 15.08
N TYR A 207 -3.32 9.17 14.56
CA TYR A 207 -4.51 10.03 14.58
C TYR A 207 -5.40 9.88 13.35
N ILE A 208 -4.86 9.52 12.18
CA ILE A 208 -5.67 9.29 10.99
C ILE A 208 -6.24 7.87 10.96
N TYR A 209 -5.44 6.88 11.34
CA TYR A 209 -5.90 5.49 11.29
C TYR A 209 -6.34 4.96 12.66
N LEU A 210 -5.43 4.86 13.62
CA LEU A 210 -5.66 4.07 14.84
C LEU A 210 -6.64 4.71 15.83
N ALA A 211 -6.71 6.03 15.90
CA ALA A 211 -7.66 6.75 16.73
C ALA A 211 -9.05 6.93 16.09
N GLY A 212 -9.21 6.64 14.79
CA GLY A 212 -10.53 6.63 14.14
C GLY A 212 -11.46 5.59 14.76
N ARG A 213 -12.71 5.99 15.03
CA ARG A 213 -13.71 5.12 15.69
C ARG A 213 -14.78 4.59 14.74
N TYR A 214 -14.64 4.84 13.44
CA TYR A 214 -15.51 4.32 12.39
C TYR A 214 -15.24 2.84 12.10
N SER A 215 -16.15 2.19 11.38
CA SER A 215 -15.95 0.84 10.81
C SER A 215 -14.74 0.82 9.87
N LEU A 216 -13.94 -0.25 9.90
CA LEU A 216 -12.82 -0.42 8.96
C LEU A 216 -13.30 -0.75 7.56
N ALA A 217 -14.32 -1.57 7.45
CA ALA A 217 -14.94 -1.89 6.18
C ALA A 217 -15.33 -0.59 5.46
N ILE A 218 -14.98 -0.47 4.18
CA ILE A 218 -15.27 0.70 3.32
C ILE A 218 -14.46 1.96 3.69
N ASN A 219 -14.43 2.34 4.97
CA ASN A 219 -13.86 3.63 5.40
C ASN A 219 -12.32 3.63 5.52
N SER A 220 -11.71 2.47 5.81
CA SER A 220 -10.26 2.32 5.95
C SER A 220 -9.70 1.21 5.07
N SER A 221 -10.56 0.31 4.57
CA SER A 221 -10.15 -0.77 3.69
C SER A 221 -9.98 -0.28 2.25
N ILE A 222 -9.04 -0.88 1.55
CA ILE A 222 -8.82 -0.68 0.11
C ILE A 222 -8.90 -2.03 -0.60
N ALA A 223 -9.49 -2.05 -1.78
CA ALA A 223 -9.56 -3.23 -2.61
C ALA A 223 -8.48 -3.23 -3.69
N HIS A 224 -8.10 -4.43 -4.13
CA HIS A 224 -7.22 -4.64 -5.27
C HIS A 224 -7.64 -5.87 -6.06
N ILE A 225 -7.79 -5.71 -7.36
CA ILE A 225 -8.14 -6.78 -8.29
C ILE A 225 -7.01 -6.99 -9.28
N VAL A 226 -6.69 -8.27 -9.56
CA VAL A 226 -5.45 -8.65 -10.17
C VAL A 226 -5.50 -8.60 -11.70
N MET A 227 -6.40 -9.32 -12.38
CA MET A 227 -6.28 -9.51 -13.82
C MET A 227 -7.58 -9.29 -14.58
N TYR A 228 -7.44 -8.69 -15.78
CA TYR A 228 -8.51 -8.53 -16.76
C TYR A 228 -8.87 -9.85 -17.44
N GLY A 229 -7.86 -10.64 -17.82
CA GLY A 229 -8.02 -11.80 -18.67
C GLY A 229 -8.88 -12.91 -18.08
N ASP A 230 -9.32 -13.80 -18.96
CA ASP A 230 -10.03 -15.00 -18.56
C ASP A 230 -9.20 -15.81 -17.60
N ASN A 231 -9.85 -16.23 -16.54
CA ASN A 231 -9.27 -17.07 -15.53
C ASN A 231 -9.82 -18.47 -15.73
N ASP A 232 -9.08 -19.30 -16.44
CA ASP A 232 -9.44 -20.71 -16.68
C ASP A 232 -9.15 -21.61 -15.46
N LEU A 233 -9.21 -21.00 -14.27
CA LEU A 233 -8.93 -21.67 -13.02
C LEU A 233 -10.23 -22.05 -12.31
N THR A 234 -10.21 -23.21 -11.67
CA THR A 234 -11.26 -23.57 -10.72
C THR A 234 -11.12 -22.73 -9.45
N GLN A 235 -12.22 -22.57 -8.72
CA GLN A 235 -12.20 -21.85 -7.45
C GLN A 235 -11.22 -22.48 -6.46
N ILE A 236 -11.22 -23.81 -6.35
CA ILE A 236 -10.35 -24.56 -5.42
C ILE A 236 -8.88 -24.36 -5.78
N TYR A 237 -8.55 -24.47 -7.07
CA TYR A 237 -7.17 -24.29 -7.53
C TYR A 237 -6.68 -22.84 -7.29
N GLN A 238 -7.54 -21.85 -7.51
CA GLN A 238 -7.21 -20.45 -7.23
C GLN A 238 -6.97 -20.18 -5.72
N VAL A 239 -7.80 -20.78 -4.84
CA VAL A 239 -7.58 -20.69 -3.38
C VAL A 239 -6.25 -21.33 -3.01
N ALA A 240 -5.93 -22.50 -3.54
CA ALA A 240 -4.67 -23.20 -3.28
C ALA A 240 -3.46 -22.39 -3.77
N ARG A 241 -3.55 -21.77 -4.96
CA ARG A 241 -2.51 -20.86 -5.48
C ARG A 241 -2.27 -19.67 -4.54
N ILE A 242 -3.32 -19.02 -4.07
CA ILE A 242 -3.21 -17.90 -3.12
C ILE A 242 -2.52 -18.38 -1.84
N LEU A 243 -2.95 -19.50 -1.27
CA LEU A 243 -2.32 -20.07 -0.07
C LEU A 243 -0.82 -20.32 -0.27
N TYR A 244 -0.42 -20.86 -1.42
CA TYR A 244 0.97 -21.14 -1.74
C TYR A 244 1.78 -19.86 -1.97
N ILE A 245 1.34 -19.02 -2.92
CA ILE A 245 2.10 -17.84 -3.37
C ILE A 245 2.23 -16.81 -2.23
N GLU A 246 1.17 -16.55 -1.50
CA GLU A 246 1.18 -15.56 -0.43
C GLU A 246 1.98 -16.06 0.80
N THR A 247 1.98 -17.36 1.09
CA THR A 247 2.88 -17.93 2.10
C THR A 247 4.34 -17.79 1.67
N LEU A 248 4.64 -18.05 0.40
CA LEU A 248 5.99 -17.91 -0.15
C LEU A 248 6.45 -16.44 -0.11
N ALA A 249 5.55 -15.50 -0.42
CA ALA A 249 5.80 -14.07 -0.32
C ALA A 249 6.09 -13.63 1.13
N ASN A 250 5.30 -14.11 2.11
CA ASN A 250 5.52 -13.86 3.54
C ASN A 250 6.92 -14.35 3.98
N LEU A 251 7.29 -15.58 3.61
CA LEU A 251 8.61 -16.13 3.93
C LEU A 251 9.75 -15.37 3.24
N SER A 252 9.49 -14.84 2.05
CA SER A 252 10.46 -14.03 1.29
C SER A 252 10.68 -12.68 1.94
N LEU A 253 9.62 -12.03 2.42
CA LEU A 253 9.70 -10.79 3.19
C LEU A 253 10.46 -10.97 4.50
N ASP A 254 10.17 -12.05 5.25
CA ASP A 254 10.87 -12.34 6.51
C ASP A 254 12.37 -12.55 6.32
N ARG A 255 12.77 -13.13 5.17
CA ARG A 255 14.18 -13.32 4.77
C ARG A 255 14.80 -12.12 4.02
N GLN A 256 14.04 -11.05 3.77
CA GLN A 256 14.44 -9.93 2.90
C GLN A 256 14.87 -10.37 1.49
N LYS A 257 14.25 -11.42 0.97
CA LYS A 257 14.47 -11.96 -0.39
C LYS A 257 13.37 -11.56 -1.37
N TYR A 258 12.47 -10.69 -0.94
CA TYR A 258 11.45 -10.08 -1.79
C TYR A 258 12.09 -9.11 -2.79
N LEU A 259 11.49 -8.92 -3.96
CA LEU A 259 11.99 -7.95 -4.94
C LEU A 259 12.05 -6.55 -4.33
N ALA A 260 13.13 -5.84 -4.61
CA ALA A 260 13.27 -4.46 -4.17
C ALA A 260 12.54 -3.52 -5.14
N VAL A 261 11.75 -2.59 -4.59
CA VAL A 261 11.09 -1.50 -5.34
C VAL A 261 12.06 -0.35 -5.53
N GLY A 262 12.01 0.31 -6.69
CA GLY A 262 12.88 1.45 -6.99
C GLY A 262 14.37 1.10 -6.84
N GLU A 263 14.75 -0.11 -7.23
CA GLU A 263 16.11 -0.65 -7.08
C GLU A 263 16.60 -0.65 -5.62
N GLY A 264 15.69 -0.72 -4.64
CA GLY A 264 15.99 -0.73 -3.21
C GLY A 264 16.31 0.66 -2.62
N LEU A 265 16.03 1.74 -3.35
CA LEU A 265 16.32 3.12 -2.92
C LEU A 265 15.10 3.82 -2.28
N LEU A 266 14.02 3.09 -2.03
CA LEU A 266 12.80 3.59 -1.40
C LEU A 266 12.60 2.98 -0.02
N SER A 267 11.87 3.67 0.86
CA SER A 267 11.50 3.14 2.17
C SER A 267 10.63 1.89 2.03
N THR A 268 11.03 0.84 2.75
CA THR A 268 10.35 -0.47 2.76
C THR A 268 9.84 -0.85 4.14
N ARG A 269 9.83 0.10 5.07
CA ARG A 269 9.53 -0.16 6.48
C ARG A 269 8.16 -0.81 6.70
N HIS A 270 7.18 -0.50 5.86
CA HIS A 270 5.80 -0.97 6.01
C HIS A 270 5.58 -2.40 5.49
N TYR A 271 6.43 -2.93 4.61
CA TYR A 271 6.32 -4.32 4.12
C TYR A 271 6.26 -5.37 5.23
N ARG A 272 6.93 -5.13 6.35
CA ARG A 272 6.92 -6.03 7.51
C ARG A 272 5.56 -6.17 8.19
N ASN A 273 4.60 -5.33 7.85
CA ASN A 273 3.26 -5.29 8.45
C ASN A 273 2.21 -6.01 7.58
N ILE A 274 2.53 -6.39 6.33
CA ILE A 274 1.58 -6.93 5.37
C ILE A 274 1.03 -8.28 5.85
N TYR A 275 1.93 -9.21 6.23
CA TYR A 275 1.53 -10.52 6.72
C TYR A 275 1.61 -10.62 8.23
N ASN A 276 0.84 -11.55 8.79
CA ASN A 276 0.80 -11.84 10.23
C ASN A 276 0.39 -10.62 11.08
N GLY A 277 -0.13 -9.59 10.45
CA GLY A 277 -0.61 -8.36 11.09
C GLY A 277 -2.08 -8.46 11.48
N CYS A 278 -2.42 -7.75 12.56
CA CYS A 278 -3.81 -7.58 12.99
C CYS A 278 -3.96 -6.24 13.70
N ARG A 279 -4.97 -5.46 13.35
CA ARG A 279 -5.35 -4.25 14.04
C ARG A 279 -6.25 -4.61 15.21
N ILE A 280 -5.78 -4.42 16.41
CA ILE A 280 -6.50 -4.77 17.64
C ILE A 280 -7.34 -3.58 18.09
N PRO A 281 -8.67 -3.74 18.23
CA PRO A 281 -9.54 -2.65 18.62
C PRO A 281 -9.31 -2.26 20.09
N GLY A 282 -9.30 -0.98 20.35
CA GLY A 282 -9.29 -0.37 21.66
C GLY A 282 -10.49 0.55 21.85
N LYS A 283 -10.85 0.92 23.08
CA LYS A 283 -12.00 1.81 23.35
C LYS A 283 -11.80 3.21 22.73
N GLU A 284 -10.62 3.78 22.87
CA GLU A 284 -10.30 5.14 22.38
C GLU A 284 -9.35 5.13 21.19
N CYS A 285 -8.42 4.17 21.15
CA CYS A 285 -7.41 4.05 20.11
C CYS A 285 -7.05 2.58 19.91
N ASP A 286 -6.99 2.17 18.65
CA ASP A 286 -6.54 0.84 18.29
C ASP A 286 -5.01 0.76 18.38
N HIS A 287 -4.47 -0.46 18.33
CA HIS A 287 -3.05 -0.68 18.12
C HIS A 287 -2.84 -1.75 17.04
N PHE A 288 -1.75 -1.62 16.29
CA PHE A 288 -1.38 -2.62 15.31
C PHE A 288 -0.46 -3.67 15.94
N GLN A 289 -0.90 -4.92 15.92
CA GLN A 289 -0.13 -6.07 16.41
C GLN A 289 0.51 -6.80 15.24
N ARG A 290 1.84 -6.93 15.28
CA ARG A 290 2.61 -7.72 14.34
C ARG A 290 3.07 -9.01 15.03
N ASN A 291 2.67 -10.14 14.45
CA ASN A 291 3.07 -11.46 14.94
C ASN A 291 4.28 -12.01 14.16
N PRO A 292 5.03 -12.95 14.72
CA PRO A 292 6.00 -13.73 13.97
C PRO A 292 5.34 -14.50 12.83
N PRO A 293 6.05 -14.81 11.74
CA PRO A 293 5.51 -15.61 10.65
C PRO A 293 4.87 -16.91 11.13
N SER A 294 3.60 -17.05 10.84
CA SER A 294 2.77 -18.22 11.17
C SER A 294 2.93 -19.31 10.12
N ARG A 295 2.56 -20.55 10.47
CA ARG A 295 2.48 -21.68 9.56
C ARG A 295 1.08 -21.87 8.97
N HIS A 296 0.11 -21.05 9.36
CA HIS A 296 -1.28 -21.20 8.92
C HIS A 296 -1.84 -19.91 8.34
N ALA A 297 -2.74 -20.07 7.40
CA ALA A 297 -3.69 -19.09 6.93
C ALA A 297 -5.10 -19.46 7.44
N LEU A 298 -6.04 -18.54 7.24
CA LEU A 298 -7.47 -18.82 7.48
C LEU A 298 -8.18 -18.96 6.14
N VAL A 299 -9.10 -19.90 6.07
CA VAL A 299 -10.04 -20.01 4.96
C VAL A 299 -11.45 -19.93 5.51
N VAL A 300 -12.30 -19.12 4.89
CA VAL A 300 -13.72 -19.05 5.23
C VAL A 300 -14.55 -19.54 4.04
N HIS A 301 -15.44 -20.49 4.30
CA HIS A 301 -16.38 -21.04 3.32
C HIS A 301 -17.76 -21.15 3.95
N LYS A 302 -18.76 -20.53 3.34
CA LYS A 302 -20.17 -20.53 3.84
C LYS A 302 -20.26 -20.12 5.32
N GLY A 303 -19.54 -19.07 5.71
CA GLY A 303 -19.50 -18.56 7.07
C GLY A 303 -18.78 -19.47 8.08
N THR A 304 -18.23 -20.59 7.65
CA THR A 304 -17.42 -21.49 8.49
C THR A 304 -15.96 -21.15 8.36
N TRP A 305 -15.29 -20.92 9.48
CA TRP A 305 -13.90 -20.53 9.55
C TRP A 305 -12.99 -21.73 9.79
N TYR A 306 -11.94 -21.85 9.00
CA TYR A 306 -10.97 -22.93 9.08
C TYR A 306 -9.57 -22.38 9.24
N LYS A 307 -8.77 -23.05 10.07
CA LYS A 307 -7.32 -22.93 10.10
C LYS A 307 -6.74 -23.92 9.09
N VAL A 308 -5.97 -23.43 8.14
CA VAL A 308 -5.29 -24.24 7.13
C VAL A 308 -3.79 -24.07 7.31
N ASP A 309 -3.10 -25.15 7.69
CA ASP A 309 -1.63 -25.13 7.72
C ASP A 309 -1.10 -25.16 6.28
N THR A 310 -0.16 -24.28 5.95
CA THR A 310 0.42 -24.14 4.61
C THR A 310 1.74 -24.88 4.44
N CYS A 311 2.16 -25.62 5.47
CA CYS A 311 3.38 -26.44 5.46
C CYS A 311 3.20 -27.70 6.33
N ASP A 312 4.01 -28.69 6.05
CA ASP A 312 4.11 -29.94 6.81
C ASP A 312 4.72 -29.71 8.22
N GLU A 313 4.86 -30.78 9.01
CA GLU A 313 5.43 -30.74 10.35
C GLU A 313 6.90 -30.29 10.34
N ASN A 314 7.63 -30.62 9.28
CA ASN A 314 9.03 -30.24 9.09
C ASN A 314 9.19 -28.79 8.59
N GLY A 315 8.10 -28.13 8.22
CA GLY A 315 8.08 -26.77 7.73
C GLY A 315 8.23 -26.64 6.21
N LYS A 316 8.26 -27.73 5.46
CA LYS A 316 8.22 -27.70 3.98
C LYS A 316 6.83 -27.21 3.56
N LEU A 317 6.79 -26.22 2.66
CA LEU A 317 5.52 -25.77 2.09
C LEU A 317 4.85 -26.91 1.34
N TYR A 318 3.56 -27.08 1.54
CA TYR A 318 2.74 -27.91 0.68
C TYR A 318 2.80 -27.38 -0.76
N SER A 319 2.81 -28.28 -1.73
CA SER A 319 2.63 -27.93 -3.14
C SER A 319 1.22 -27.39 -3.40
N VAL A 320 1.02 -26.77 -4.56
CA VAL A 320 -0.33 -26.32 -4.95
C VAL A 320 -1.30 -27.50 -4.99
N ASP A 321 -0.87 -28.66 -5.52
CA ASP A 321 -1.73 -29.87 -5.61
C ASP A 321 -2.09 -30.41 -4.22
N GLU A 322 -1.15 -30.44 -3.27
CA GLU A 322 -1.44 -30.82 -1.88
C GLU A 322 -2.43 -29.85 -1.24
N LEU A 323 -2.30 -28.54 -1.50
CA LEU A 323 -3.24 -27.53 -1.02
C LEU A 323 -4.62 -27.64 -1.71
N VAL A 324 -4.66 -27.98 -3.00
CA VAL A 324 -5.90 -28.28 -3.72
C VAL A 324 -6.67 -29.39 -3.01
N LYS A 325 -6.01 -30.49 -2.63
CA LYS A 325 -6.63 -31.58 -1.91
C LYS A 325 -7.14 -31.19 -0.51
N ILE A 326 -6.37 -30.38 0.22
CA ILE A 326 -6.79 -29.87 1.55
C ILE A 326 -8.03 -28.98 1.41
N VAL A 327 -8.05 -28.09 0.43
CA VAL A 327 -9.17 -27.16 0.18
C VAL A 327 -10.38 -27.91 -0.33
N SER A 328 -10.21 -28.87 -1.25
CA SER A 328 -11.30 -29.69 -1.78
C SER A 328 -11.97 -30.53 -0.68
N GLU A 329 -11.17 -31.19 0.17
CA GLU A 329 -11.68 -31.93 1.31
C GLU A 329 -12.48 -31.04 2.27
N MET A 330 -11.95 -29.85 2.59
CA MET A 330 -12.62 -28.87 3.44
C MET A 330 -13.97 -28.41 2.85
N MET A 331 -14.01 -28.09 1.56
CA MET A 331 -15.23 -27.61 0.90
C MET A 331 -16.31 -28.69 0.75
N ASN A 332 -15.90 -29.95 0.66
CA ASN A 332 -16.81 -31.11 0.56
C ASN A 332 -17.35 -31.58 1.91
N ARG A 333 -16.92 -31.02 3.03
CA ARG A 333 -17.45 -31.31 4.34
C ARG A 333 -18.88 -30.76 4.52
N ASN A 334 -19.70 -31.46 5.25
CA ASN A 334 -21.06 -31.03 5.63
C ASN A 334 -21.08 -30.22 6.94
N ASP A 335 -19.96 -29.69 7.40
CA ASP A 335 -19.83 -29.00 8.68
C ASP A 335 -20.08 -27.49 8.56
N LYS A 336 -21.17 -27.10 7.94
CA LYS A 336 -21.58 -25.70 7.76
C LYS A 336 -21.91 -25.04 9.10
N SER A 337 -21.49 -23.78 9.26
CA SER A 337 -22.03 -22.92 10.30
C SER A 337 -23.45 -22.48 9.92
N THR A 338 -24.35 -22.41 10.89
CA THR A 338 -25.75 -22.06 10.68
C THR A 338 -26.18 -20.90 11.56
N GLY A 339 -27.24 -20.22 11.14
CA GLY A 339 -27.77 -19.07 11.87
C GLY A 339 -26.74 -17.94 11.98
N PHE A 340 -26.78 -17.21 13.08
CA PHE A 340 -25.89 -16.08 13.33
C PHE A 340 -24.40 -16.47 13.40
N MET A 341 -24.07 -17.72 13.75
CA MET A 341 -22.68 -18.17 13.81
C MET A 341 -21.98 -18.14 12.46
N SER A 342 -22.71 -18.27 11.36
CA SER A 342 -22.15 -18.10 10.01
C SER A 342 -21.75 -16.66 9.71
N LYS A 343 -22.23 -15.71 10.50
CA LYS A 343 -21.99 -14.27 10.35
C LYS A 343 -21.05 -13.69 11.42
N ILE A 344 -20.38 -14.52 12.22
CA ILE A 344 -19.58 -14.06 13.38
C ILE A 344 -18.53 -13.01 13.03
N ALA A 345 -17.98 -13.03 11.81
CA ALA A 345 -17.01 -12.06 11.35
C ALA A 345 -17.58 -10.65 11.19
N SER A 346 -18.92 -10.50 11.11
CA SER A 346 -19.58 -9.19 11.03
C SER A 346 -19.27 -8.30 12.25
N LEU A 347 -18.94 -8.88 13.38
CA LEU A 347 -18.46 -8.13 14.55
C LEU A 347 -17.26 -7.22 14.22
N THR A 348 -16.42 -7.60 13.25
CA THR A 348 -15.27 -6.80 12.83
C THR A 348 -15.64 -5.64 11.89
N THR A 349 -16.88 -5.62 11.39
CA THR A 349 -17.41 -4.52 10.57
C THR A 349 -18.01 -3.40 11.42
N ASP A 350 -18.09 -3.57 12.73
CA ASP A 350 -18.67 -2.57 13.64
C ASP A 350 -17.71 -1.36 13.85
N ARG A 351 -18.23 -0.31 14.47
CA ARG A 351 -17.43 0.81 14.94
C ARG A 351 -16.42 0.31 15.96
N ARG A 352 -15.25 0.94 15.98
CA ARG A 352 -14.09 0.40 16.72
C ARG A 352 -14.30 0.28 18.24
N THR A 353 -15.02 1.22 18.84
CA THR A 353 -15.31 1.18 20.26
C THR A 353 -16.24 0.02 20.60
N GLU A 354 -17.32 -0.14 19.86
CA GLU A 354 -18.31 -1.21 20.02
C GLU A 354 -17.66 -2.59 19.77
N TRP A 355 -16.88 -2.72 18.70
CA TRP A 355 -16.12 -3.94 18.46
C TRP A 355 -15.12 -4.25 19.62
N SER A 356 -14.47 -3.25 20.16
CA SER A 356 -13.57 -3.43 21.31
C SER A 356 -14.31 -4.01 22.52
N ILE A 357 -15.54 -3.57 22.78
CA ILE A 357 -16.39 -4.06 23.87
C ILE A 357 -16.84 -5.50 23.58
N ASN A 358 -17.35 -5.76 22.38
CA ASN A 358 -17.81 -7.09 21.96
C ASN A 358 -16.65 -8.11 21.93
N ARG A 359 -15.45 -7.69 21.47
CA ARG A 359 -14.25 -8.52 21.52
C ARG A 359 -13.89 -8.92 22.95
N GLN A 360 -13.96 -8.00 23.90
CA GLN A 360 -13.71 -8.29 25.32
C GLN A 360 -14.73 -9.31 25.83
N LYS A 361 -16.03 -9.03 25.67
CA LYS A 361 -17.11 -9.85 26.21
C LYS A 361 -17.18 -11.24 25.58
N PHE A 362 -17.16 -11.33 24.25
CA PHE A 362 -17.46 -12.57 23.55
C PHE A 362 -16.25 -13.46 23.32
N PHE A 363 -15.04 -12.85 23.30
CA PHE A 363 -13.83 -13.62 23.01
C PHE A 363 -12.85 -13.66 24.18
N LEU A 364 -12.48 -12.53 24.78
CA LEU A 364 -11.39 -12.54 25.76
C LEU A 364 -11.81 -13.10 27.12
N GLU A 365 -13.08 -12.98 27.50
CA GLU A 365 -13.65 -13.52 28.73
C GLU A 365 -14.04 -15.01 28.58
N ASN A 366 -14.27 -15.50 27.38
CA ASN A 366 -14.48 -16.92 27.11
C ASN A 366 -13.15 -17.62 26.78
N ARG A 367 -12.82 -18.69 27.51
CA ARG A 367 -11.54 -19.39 27.37
C ARG A 367 -11.32 -20.03 26.00
N ASN A 368 -12.37 -20.64 25.41
CA ASN A 368 -12.29 -21.28 24.10
C ASN A 368 -12.19 -20.22 23.00
N ASN A 369 -13.10 -19.25 22.99
CA ASN A 369 -13.13 -18.19 21.98
C ASN A 369 -11.83 -17.35 21.99
N LYS A 370 -11.22 -17.16 23.16
CA LYS A 370 -9.91 -16.51 23.30
C LYS A 370 -8.80 -17.26 22.56
N LYS A 371 -8.81 -18.60 22.62
CA LYS A 371 -7.85 -19.42 21.87
C LYS A 371 -8.08 -19.32 20.37
N LEU A 372 -9.34 -19.37 19.94
CA LEU A 372 -9.71 -19.27 18.52
C LEU A 372 -9.41 -17.87 17.97
N LEU A 373 -9.73 -16.82 18.71
CA LEU A 373 -9.36 -15.46 18.35
C LEU A 373 -7.84 -15.31 18.16
N LYS A 374 -7.03 -15.93 19.03
CA LYS A 374 -5.57 -15.92 18.89
C LYS A 374 -5.12 -16.62 17.60
N VAL A 375 -5.77 -17.73 17.20
CA VAL A 375 -5.52 -18.38 15.90
C VAL A 375 -5.78 -17.41 14.76
N ILE A 376 -6.89 -16.67 14.81
CA ILE A 376 -7.24 -15.67 13.79
C ILE A 376 -6.21 -14.54 13.75
N GLU A 377 -5.93 -13.92 14.90
CA GLU A 377 -5.03 -12.76 14.99
C GLU A 377 -3.60 -13.09 14.57
N THR A 378 -3.15 -14.34 14.78
CA THR A 378 -1.79 -14.77 14.41
C THR A 378 -1.68 -15.37 13.00
N ALA A 379 -2.78 -15.62 12.30
CA ALA A 379 -2.77 -16.16 10.94
C ALA A 379 -2.01 -15.24 9.98
N GLN A 380 -1.45 -15.80 8.92
CA GLN A 380 -0.74 -15.05 7.90
C GLN A 380 -1.67 -14.04 7.21
N PHE A 381 -2.80 -14.51 6.73
CA PHE A 381 -3.85 -13.80 5.99
C PHE A 381 -5.14 -14.61 6.03
N VAL A 382 -6.20 -14.07 5.44
CA VAL A 382 -7.50 -14.74 5.25
C VAL A 382 -7.73 -14.99 3.76
N VAL A 383 -8.34 -16.10 3.42
CA VAL A 383 -8.89 -16.40 2.08
C VAL A 383 -10.37 -16.72 2.20
N SER A 384 -11.21 -15.97 1.52
CA SER A 384 -12.64 -16.23 1.42
C SER A 384 -12.95 -17.00 0.16
N VAL A 385 -13.78 -18.02 0.30
CA VAL A 385 -14.35 -18.81 -0.79
C VAL A 385 -15.79 -18.34 -0.97
N ASP A 386 -16.00 -17.39 -1.89
CA ASP A 386 -17.28 -16.73 -2.11
C ASP A 386 -18.15 -17.52 -3.09
N GLU A 387 -19.43 -17.68 -2.79
CA GLU A 387 -20.35 -18.49 -3.61
C GLU A 387 -20.88 -17.76 -4.86
N THR A 388 -20.66 -16.45 -4.98
CA THR A 388 -21.09 -15.68 -6.15
C THR A 388 -20.30 -16.08 -7.39
N ASP A 389 -20.92 -16.09 -8.55
CA ASP A 389 -20.31 -16.23 -9.88
C ASP A 389 -20.35 -14.92 -10.70
N ALA A 390 -20.81 -13.85 -10.07
CA ALA A 390 -21.16 -12.59 -10.73
C ALA A 390 -19.95 -11.68 -11.03
N TRP A 391 -18.72 -12.08 -10.66
CA TRP A 391 -17.54 -11.29 -10.94
C TRP A 391 -17.08 -11.45 -12.39
N GLY A 392 -16.89 -10.35 -13.08
CA GLY A 392 -16.49 -10.33 -14.48
C GLY A 392 -16.00 -8.95 -14.91
N VAL A 393 -15.62 -8.85 -16.17
CA VAL A 393 -15.15 -7.61 -16.80
C VAL A 393 -15.86 -7.35 -18.14
N GLU A 394 -16.79 -8.26 -18.48
CA GLU A 394 -17.48 -8.26 -19.78
C GLU A 394 -18.49 -7.12 -19.90
N THR A 395 -19.05 -6.69 -18.77
CA THR A 395 -19.96 -5.55 -18.68
C THR A 395 -19.56 -4.62 -17.54
N VAL A 396 -19.99 -3.37 -17.61
CA VAL A 396 -19.75 -2.36 -16.54
C VAL A 396 -20.34 -2.82 -15.22
N GLU A 397 -21.53 -3.41 -15.25
CA GLU A 397 -22.24 -3.90 -14.05
C GLU A 397 -21.46 -5.01 -13.36
N LYS A 398 -20.95 -6.00 -14.11
CA LYS A 398 -20.12 -7.08 -13.58
C LYS A 398 -18.80 -6.57 -13.02
N ALA A 399 -18.13 -5.67 -13.76
CA ALA A 399 -16.87 -5.07 -13.32
C ALA A 399 -17.04 -4.20 -12.07
N SER A 400 -18.13 -3.42 -12.00
CA SER A 400 -18.46 -2.58 -10.87
C SER A 400 -18.82 -3.43 -9.63
N ARG A 401 -19.61 -4.49 -9.83
CA ARG A 401 -19.93 -5.44 -8.77
C ARG A 401 -18.68 -6.16 -8.26
N TYR A 402 -17.82 -6.63 -9.16
CA TYR A 402 -16.56 -7.28 -8.80
C TYR A 402 -15.70 -6.37 -7.90
N MET A 403 -15.55 -5.10 -8.29
CA MET A 403 -14.78 -4.12 -7.54
C MET A 403 -15.42 -3.83 -6.17
N LYS A 404 -16.76 -3.67 -6.13
CA LYS A 404 -17.53 -3.42 -4.93
C LYS A 404 -17.45 -4.59 -3.95
N ASP A 405 -17.76 -5.81 -4.39
CA ASP A 405 -17.77 -7.02 -3.55
C ASP A 405 -16.37 -7.31 -3.00
N THR A 406 -15.31 -7.05 -3.80
CA THR A 406 -13.93 -7.15 -3.32
C THR A 406 -13.68 -6.16 -2.18
N LEU A 407 -14.16 -4.92 -2.27
CA LEU A 407 -13.97 -3.89 -1.24
C LEU A 407 -14.74 -4.20 0.05
N THR A 408 -16.00 -4.62 -0.09
CA THR A 408 -16.95 -4.69 1.02
C THR A 408 -17.08 -6.06 1.65
N GLY A 409 -16.88 -7.14 0.87
CA GLY A 409 -17.35 -8.47 1.26
C GLY A 409 -18.86 -8.49 1.50
N ASP A 410 -19.37 -9.59 2.05
CA ASP A 410 -20.78 -9.80 2.41
C ASP A 410 -21.06 -9.60 3.91
N GLY A 411 -20.09 -9.14 4.69
CA GLY A 411 -20.17 -8.97 6.13
C GLY A 411 -19.86 -10.23 6.95
N SER A 412 -19.79 -11.41 6.34
CA SER A 412 -19.49 -12.68 7.03
C SER A 412 -18.16 -13.31 6.61
N ASN A 413 -17.63 -12.91 5.47
CA ASN A 413 -16.55 -13.57 4.74
C ASN A 413 -15.21 -12.83 4.79
N ARG A 414 -15.08 -11.80 5.61
CA ARG A 414 -13.83 -11.04 5.87
C ARG A 414 -13.60 -10.85 7.35
N TRP A 415 -12.34 -10.86 7.77
CA TRP A 415 -11.94 -10.41 9.11
C TRP A 415 -11.20 -9.07 8.94
N PHE A 416 -11.93 -7.97 9.02
CA PHE A 416 -11.44 -6.64 8.64
C PHE A 416 -10.27 -6.12 9.48
N ASP A 417 -10.03 -6.68 10.66
CA ASP A 417 -8.85 -6.40 11.47
C ASP A 417 -7.56 -7.00 10.90
N LYS A 418 -7.64 -8.01 10.02
CA LYS A 418 -6.47 -8.61 9.36
C LYS A 418 -5.98 -7.69 8.24
N THR A 419 -4.66 -7.56 8.13
CA THR A 419 -4.06 -6.72 7.08
C THR A 419 -4.50 -7.16 5.68
N MET A 420 -4.56 -8.48 5.42
CA MET A 420 -4.90 -9.02 4.11
C MET A 420 -6.05 -10.03 4.20
N ASN A 421 -7.08 -9.78 3.40
CA ASN A 421 -8.18 -10.68 3.12
C ASN A 421 -8.26 -10.89 1.60
N PHE A 422 -7.98 -12.09 1.13
CA PHE A 422 -8.19 -12.50 -0.26
C PHE A 422 -9.59 -13.08 -0.43
N ALA A 423 -10.14 -12.97 -1.63
CA ALA A 423 -11.44 -13.55 -1.96
C ALA A 423 -11.37 -14.23 -3.32
N VAL A 424 -12.04 -15.37 -3.44
CA VAL A 424 -12.15 -16.13 -4.68
C VAL A 424 -13.62 -16.45 -4.93
N CYS A 425 -14.14 -15.96 -6.04
CA CYS A 425 -15.49 -16.16 -6.50
C CYS A 425 -15.66 -17.55 -7.14
N ALA A 426 -16.88 -18.04 -7.25
CA ALA A 426 -17.18 -19.38 -7.78
C ALA A 426 -16.63 -19.62 -9.20
N ASN A 427 -16.49 -18.58 -10.01
CA ASN A 427 -15.90 -18.68 -11.35
C ASN A 427 -14.35 -18.60 -11.36
N GLY A 428 -13.69 -18.66 -10.20
CA GLY A 428 -12.22 -18.64 -10.07
C GLY A 428 -11.59 -17.24 -10.07
N ARG A 429 -12.35 -16.16 -10.29
CA ARG A 429 -11.82 -14.80 -10.19
C ARG A 429 -11.48 -14.43 -8.76
N GLY A 430 -10.39 -13.70 -8.56
CA GLY A 430 -9.88 -13.35 -7.25
C GLY A 430 -9.60 -11.86 -7.06
N GLY A 431 -9.71 -11.42 -5.82
CA GLY A 431 -9.37 -10.07 -5.39
C GLY A 431 -8.86 -10.05 -3.95
N ALA A 432 -8.44 -8.89 -3.48
CA ALA A 432 -7.95 -8.72 -2.12
C ALA A 432 -8.47 -7.43 -1.50
N THR A 433 -8.73 -7.48 -0.20
CA THR A 433 -9.03 -6.31 0.64
C THR A 433 -7.90 -6.13 1.63
N GLY A 434 -7.34 -4.93 1.69
CA GLY A 434 -6.29 -4.57 2.63
C GLY A 434 -6.78 -3.59 3.70
N GLU A 435 -6.46 -3.83 4.97
CA GLU A 435 -6.57 -2.82 6.03
C GLU A 435 -5.43 -1.80 5.84
N HIS A 436 -5.75 -0.50 5.82
CA HIS A 436 -4.84 0.53 5.32
C HIS A 436 -3.89 1.11 6.38
N SER A 437 -4.16 0.88 7.69
CA SER A 437 -3.29 1.48 8.73
C SER A 437 -1.83 0.99 8.68
N PRO A 438 -1.53 -0.30 8.36
CA PRO A 438 -0.15 -0.80 8.40
C PRO A 438 0.68 -0.53 7.15
N CYS A 439 0.07 -0.27 5.99
CA CYS A 439 0.75 -0.05 4.72
C CYS A 439 -0.11 0.75 3.73
N ASP A 440 0.51 1.27 2.68
CA ASP A 440 -0.15 2.02 1.62
C ASP A 440 -0.46 1.16 0.38
N GLY A 441 -1.28 1.69 -0.53
CA GLY A 441 -1.63 1.01 -1.78
C GLY A 441 -0.42 0.63 -2.65
N ALA A 442 0.68 1.36 -2.54
CA ALA A 442 1.92 1.06 -3.25
C ALA A 442 2.56 -0.27 -2.82
N GLU A 443 2.58 -0.58 -1.50
CA GLU A 443 3.04 -1.87 -1.00
C GLU A 443 2.12 -3.01 -1.46
N LEU A 444 0.81 -2.80 -1.44
CA LEU A 444 -0.17 -3.79 -1.89
C LEU A 444 -0.11 -4.00 -3.41
N GLY A 445 0.06 -2.95 -4.20
CA GLY A 445 0.29 -3.04 -5.64
C GLY A 445 1.55 -3.85 -5.98
N HIS A 446 2.65 -3.63 -5.25
CA HIS A 446 3.87 -4.42 -5.42
C HIS A 446 3.66 -5.90 -5.04
N LEU A 447 2.85 -6.17 -4.02
CA LEU A 447 2.47 -7.54 -3.64
C LEU A 447 1.74 -8.25 -4.79
N CYS A 448 0.78 -7.56 -5.40
CA CYS A 448 0.04 -8.04 -6.55
C CYS A 448 0.94 -8.34 -7.76
N GLU A 449 1.86 -7.43 -8.10
CA GLU A 449 2.82 -7.66 -9.18
C GLU A 449 3.73 -8.87 -8.90
N ASN A 450 4.15 -9.02 -7.64
CA ASN A 450 4.97 -10.16 -7.23
C ASN A 450 4.17 -11.48 -7.30
N PHE A 451 2.88 -11.46 -6.92
CA PHE A 451 1.98 -12.60 -7.07
C PHE A 451 1.95 -13.08 -8.53
N LEU A 452 1.68 -12.17 -9.47
CA LEU A 452 1.64 -12.48 -10.90
C LEU A 452 2.98 -12.97 -11.45
N ASN A 453 4.09 -12.45 -10.93
CA ASN A 453 5.42 -12.91 -11.34
C ASN A 453 5.73 -14.32 -10.86
N ILE A 454 5.41 -14.63 -9.61
CA ILE A 454 5.58 -15.98 -9.06
C ILE A 454 4.71 -16.95 -9.86
N ASP A 455 3.46 -16.58 -10.09
CA ASP A 455 2.53 -17.38 -10.85
C ASP A 455 3.05 -17.74 -12.25
N LYS A 456 3.46 -16.75 -13.03
CA LYS A 456 3.95 -16.96 -14.40
C LYS A 456 5.29 -17.67 -14.50
N GLN A 457 6.14 -17.62 -13.46
CA GLN A 457 7.51 -18.13 -13.52
C GLN A 457 7.71 -19.45 -12.81
N ILE A 458 6.91 -19.74 -11.80
CA ILE A 458 7.05 -20.91 -10.93
C ILE A 458 5.93 -21.91 -11.14
N LEU A 459 4.70 -21.41 -11.31
CA LEU A 459 3.52 -22.24 -11.44
C LEU A 459 3.11 -22.31 -12.93
N VAL A 460 3.19 -23.50 -13.49
CA VAL A 460 2.55 -23.81 -14.76
C VAL A 460 1.13 -24.21 -14.40
N SER A 461 0.15 -23.39 -14.71
CA SER A 461 -1.27 -23.74 -14.46
C SER A 461 -1.63 -24.95 -15.30
N PRO A 462 -2.14 -26.04 -14.67
CA PRO A 462 -2.62 -27.20 -15.41
C PRO A 462 -3.90 -26.87 -16.18
N SER A 463 -4.27 -27.70 -17.14
CA SER A 463 -5.55 -27.57 -17.84
C SER A 463 -6.73 -27.67 -16.85
N ARG A 464 -7.92 -27.19 -17.25
CA ARG A 464 -9.09 -27.26 -16.37
C ARG A 464 -9.48 -28.69 -16.02
N GLU A 465 -9.30 -29.63 -16.96
CA GLU A 465 -9.52 -31.05 -16.72
C GLU A 465 -8.54 -31.60 -15.68
N GLU A 466 -7.26 -31.25 -15.78
CA GLU A 466 -6.25 -31.65 -14.79
C GLU A 466 -6.52 -31.04 -13.41
N GLN A 467 -6.98 -29.79 -13.36
CA GLN A 467 -7.39 -29.15 -12.09
C GLN A 467 -8.53 -29.94 -11.43
N LEU A 468 -9.58 -30.27 -12.18
CA LEU A 468 -10.73 -31.04 -11.67
C LEU A 468 -10.35 -32.46 -11.24
N GLU A 469 -9.36 -33.09 -11.90
CA GLU A 469 -8.83 -34.37 -11.49
C GLU A 469 -8.05 -34.26 -10.17
N ASN A 470 -7.22 -33.22 -10.03
CA ASN A 470 -6.46 -32.94 -8.81
C ASN A 470 -7.35 -32.59 -7.60
N GLU A 471 -8.58 -32.14 -7.83
CA GLU A 471 -9.57 -31.87 -6.77
C GLU A 471 -10.15 -33.15 -6.14
N LYS A 472 -9.95 -34.32 -6.75
CA LYS A 472 -10.38 -35.62 -6.18
C LYS A 472 -9.48 -35.98 -5.00
N VAL A 473 -10.08 -36.13 -3.83
CA VAL A 473 -9.39 -36.48 -2.58
C VAL A 473 -9.47 -37.98 -2.32
N LEU A 474 -8.33 -38.64 -2.26
CA LEU A 474 -8.20 -40.05 -1.96
C LEU A 474 -8.07 -40.28 -0.44
N ASP A 475 -8.35 -41.51 0.00
CA ASP A 475 -8.21 -41.88 1.42
C ASP A 475 -6.73 -41.81 1.90
N GLU A 476 -5.77 -41.98 1.01
CA GLU A 476 -4.34 -41.81 1.27
C GLU A 476 -3.98 -40.34 1.54
N ASP A 477 -4.57 -39.41 0.80
CA ASP A 477 -4.37 -37.97 1.00
C ASP A 477 -4.83 -37.56 2.41
N ARG A 478 -5.97 -38.09 2.88
CA ARG A 478 -6.49 -37.83 4.23
C ARG A 478 -5.59 -38.35 5.35
N LYS A 479 -4.75 -39.35 5.07
CA LYS A 479 -3.79 -39.92 6.04
C LYS A 479 -2.47 -39.17 6.05
N THR A 480 -2.06 -38.63 4.92
CA THR A 480 -0.73 -38.00 4.73
C THR A 480 -0.75 -36.50 4.88
N LEU A 481 -1.86 -35.83 4.58
CA LEU A 481 -1.99 -34.37 4.65
C LEU A 481 -2.62 -33.94 5.96
N LYS A 482 -2.16 -32.81 6.47
CA LYS A 482 -2.79 -32.14 7.63
C LYS A 482 -4.02 -31.36 7.13
N LEU A 483 -5.19 -31.93 7.36
CA LEU A 483 -6.47 -31.36 6.92
C LEU A 483 -6.80 -30.05 7.65
N ALA A 484 -7.69 -29.26 7.06
CA ALA A 484 -8.18 -28.00 7.62
C ALA A 484 -8.91 -28.23 8.95
N GLU A 485 -8.62 -27.40 9.93
CA GLU A 485 -9.22 -27.44 11.29
C GLU A 485 -10.34 -26.40 11.39
N LYS A 486 -11.57 -26.86 11.66
CA LYS A 486 -12.74 -25.97 11.85
C LYS A 486 -12.61 -25.22 13.16
N LEU A 487 -12.88 -23.91 13.15
CA LEU A 487 -12.92 -23.07 14.34
C LEU A 487 -14.33 -23.07 14.94
N ASN A 488 -14.52 -23.81 16.03
CA ASN A 488 -15.81 -23.95 16.69
C ASN A 488 -15.93 -22.95 17.84
N PHE A 489 -16.58 -21.80 17.59
CA PHE A 489 -16.83 -20.79 18.61
C PHE A 489 -17.94 -21.22 19.57
N GLU A 490 -17.77 -20.88 20.84
CA GLU A 490 -18.82 -21.04 21.86
C GLU A 490 -19.73 -19.81 21.86
N ILE A 491 -21.03 -20.05 21.99
CA ILE A 491 -22.05 -18.99 22.06
C ILE A 491 -21.96 -18.35 23.44
N VAL A 492 -21.90 -17.02 23.47
CA VAL A 492 -21.91 -16.21 24.68
C VAL A 492 -23.19 -15.37 24.70
N ASP A 493 -23.75 -15.15 25.89
CA ASP A 493 -24.98 -14.37 26.04
C ASP A 493 -24.89 -12.99 25.39
N GLY A 494 -25.91 -12.65 24.58
CA GLY A 494 -25.99 -11.42 23.79
C GLY A 494 -25.13 -11.42 22.52
N MET A 495 -24.41 -12.50 22.19
CA MET A 495 -23.60 -12.57 20.97
C MET A 495 -24.45 -12.54 19.70
N GLU A 496 -25.59 -13.27 19.71
CA GLU A 496 -26.47 -13.35 18.53
C GLU A 496 -27.00 -11.98 18.12
N SER A 497 -27.56 -11.24 19.06
CA SER A 497 -28.11 -9.89 18.77
C SER A 497 -27.06 -8.92 18.23
N GLU A 498 -25.84 -8.97 18.73
CA GLU A 498 -24.75 -8.12 18.26
C GLU A 498 -24.23 -8.54 16.88
N VAL A 499 -24.11 -9.84 16.62
CA VAL A 499 -23.70 -10.36 15.30
C VAL A 499 -24.72 -9.95 14.23
N GLU A 500 -26.02 -10.15 14.50
CA GLU A 500 -27.08 -9.77 13.54
C GLU A 500 -27.12 -8.25 13.33
N ARG A 501 -27.04 -7.46 14.39
CA ARG A 501 -26.97 -5.99 14.31
C ARG A 501 -25.79 -5.51 13.45
N CYS A 502 -24.60 -6.08 13.67
CA CYS A 502 -23.40 -5.74 12.89
C CYS A 502 -23.56 -6.13 11.42
N PHE A 503 -24.11 -7.33 11.17
CA PHE A 503 -24.34 -7.82 9.82
C PHE A 503 -25.32 -6.93 9.04
N GLU A 504 -26.47 -6.60 9.63
CA GLU A 504 -27.46 -5.69 9.02
C GLU A 504 -26.90 -4.29 8.78
N SER A 505 -26.15 -3.76 9.75
CA SER A 505 -25.48 -2.46 9.60
C SER A 505 -24.45 -2.45 8.46
N HIS A 506 -23.70 -3.53 8.31
CA HIS A 506 -22.75 -3.68 7.21
C HIS A 506 -23.45 -3.78 5.85
N LEU A 507 -24.51 -4.58 5.75
CA LEU A 507 -25.31 -4.69 4.53
C LEU A 507 -25.90 -3.35 4.11
N LYS A 508 -26.41 -2.57 5.09
CA LYS A 508 -26.91 -1.22 4.82
C LYS A 508 -25.82 -0.31 4.26
N ALA A 509 -24.63 -0.32 4.87
CA ALA A 509 -23.50 0.48 4.41
C ALA A 509 -23.00 0.03 3.01
N THR A 510 -22.95 -1.27 2.76
CA THR A 510 -22.57 -1.85 1.45
C THR A 510 -23.58 -1.47 0.37
N ASN A 511 -24.89 -1.56 0.67
CA ASN A 511 -25.93 -1.20 -0.28
C ASN A 511 -25.94 0.28 -0.61
N ASP A 512 -25.45 1.14 0.29
CA ASP A 512 -25.33 2.57 0.05
C ASP A 512 -24.17 2.94 -0.88
N ILE A 513 -23.20 2.06 -1.09
CA ILE A 513 -22.10 2.31 -2.03
C ILE A 513 -22.61 2.22 -3.46
N HIS A 514 -22.44 3.29 -4.21
CA HIS A 514 -22.57 3.36 -5.65
C HIS A 514 -21.18 3.30 -6.28
N MET A 515 -20.89 2.25 -7.05
CA MET A 515 -19.59 2.03 -7.68
C MET A 515 -19.73 1.85 -9.19
N HIS A 516 -18.90 2.56 -9.96
CA HIS A 516 -18.76 2.40 -11.40
C HIS A 516 -17.31 2.10 -11.77
N SER A 517 -17.07 1.03 -12.52
CA SER A 517 -15.77 0.66 -13.05
C SER A 517 -15.64 1.04 -14.51
N ILE A 518 -14.66 1.90 -14.85
CA ILE A 518 -14.30 2.24 -16.22
C ILE A 518 -13.14 1.34 -16.64
N ILE A 519 -13.36 0.57 -17.71
CA ILE A 519 -12.32 -0.13 -18.47
C ILE A 519 -12.23 0.56 -19.83
N PHE A 520 -11.32 1.53 -19.93
CA PHE A 520 -11.19 2.36 -21.13
C PHE A 520 -10.02 1.84 -21.97
N LEU A 521 -10.34 1.31 -23.16
CA LEU A 521 -9.40 0.64 -24.07
C LEU A 521 -9.12 1.44 -25.35
N ASP A 522 -9.74 2.60 -25.56
CA ASP A 522 -9.60 3.38 -26.78
C ASP A 522 -8.18 3.96 -26.92
N PHE A 523 -7.57 4.32 -25.81
CA PHE A 523 -6.15 4.71 -25.71
C PHE A 523 -5.66 4.65 -24.25
N GLY A 524 -4.34 4.65 -24.08
CA GLY A 524 -3.70 4.70 -22.76
C GLY A 524 -2.49 5.64 -22.76
N LYS A 525 -1.55 5.40 -21.84
CA LYS A 525 -0.36 6.26 -21.68
C LYS A 525 0.50 6.39 -22.94
N GLY A 526 0.43 5.41 -23.86
CA GLY A 526 1.15 5.47 -25.14
C GLY A 526 0.72 6.66 -25.99
N LYS A 527 -0.58 6.81 -26.26
CA LYS A 527 -1.16 7.95 -26.99
C LYS A 527 -0.83 9.27 -26.28
N LEU A 528 -0.97 9.33 -24.95
CA LEU A 528 -0.71 10.55 -24.18
C LEU A 528 0.75 11.01 -24.28
N LYS A 529 1.69 10.07 -24.29
CA LYS A 529 3.11 10.37 -24.50
C LYS A 529 3.38 10.94 -25.90
N THR A 530 2.70 10.46 -26.94
CA THR A 530 2.83 11.05 -28.30
C THR A 530 2.27 12.47 -28.36
N CYS A 531 1.26 12.80 -27.54
CA CYS A 531 0.75 14.16 -27.36
C CYS A 531 1.73 15.08 -26.61
N GLY A 532 2.78 14.52 -26.00
CA GLY A 532 3.79 15.26 -25.25
C GLY A 532 3.29 15.78 -23.90
N ILE A 533 2.36 15.07 -23.27
CA ILE A 533 1.78 15.41 -21.95
C ILE A 533 2.01 14.29 -20.94
N SER A 534 2.00 14.64 -19.65
CA SER A 534 2.04 13.67 -18.56
C SER A 534 0.76 12.84 -18.55
N PRO A 535 0.82 11.51 -18.61
CA PRO A 535 -0.38 10.67 -18.50
C PRO A 535 -1.14 10.92 -17.18
N ASP A 536 -0.44 11.03 -16.08
CA ASP A 536 -1.01 11.30 -14.76
C ASP A 536 -1.67 12.71 -14.72
N GLY A 537 -0.94 13.74 -15.18
CA GLY A 537 -1.51 15.09 -15.31
C GLY A 537 -2.75 15.12 -16.21
N PHE A 538 -2.78 14.36 -17.31
CA PHE A 538 -3.95 14.24 -18.17
C PHE A 538 -5.17 13.70 -17.42
N VAL A 539 -5.02 12.60 -16.68
CA VAL A 539 -6.14 12.01 -15.92
C VAL A 539 -6.62 12.97 -14.83
N GLN A 540 -5.70 13.63 -14.13
CA GLN A 540 -6.08 14.61 -13.10
C GLN A 540 -6.81 15.83 -13.69
N MET A 541 -6.40 16.31 -14.86
CA MET A 541 -7.13 17.39 -15.56
C MET A 541 -8.49 16.90 -16.10
N ALA A 542 -8.59 15.66 -16.55
CA ALA A 542 -9.87 15.06 -16.92
C ALA A 542 -10.82 14.95 -15.72
N ILE A 543 -10.31 14.59 -14.54
CA ILE A 543 -11.08 14.53 -13.29
C ILE A 543 -11.60 15.93 -12.92
N GLN A 544 -10.78 16.97 -13.00
CA GLN A 544 -11.22 18.34 -12.70
C GLN A 544 -12.31 18.81 -13.67
N LEU A 545 -12.14 18.54 -14.97
CA LEU A 545 -13.14 18.88 -15.99
C LEU A 545 -14.45 18.12 -15.77
N ALA A 546 -14.38 16.81 -15.52
CA ALA A 546 -15.55 15.97 -15.27
C ALA A 546 -16.30 16.41 -14.02
N TYR A 547 -15.57 16.68 -12.91
CA TYR A 547 -16.17 17.15 -11.67
C TYR A 547 -16.84 18.53 -11.85
N TYR A 548 -16.20 19.45 -12.56
CA TYR A 548 -16.79 20.76 -12.83
C TYR A 548 -18.05 20.65 -13.70
N LYS A 549 -18.08 19.75 -14.68
CA LYS A 549 -19.31 19.47 -15.47
C LYS A 549 -20.42 18.90 -14.59
N ASP A 550 -20.07 18.06 -13.61
CA ASP A 550 -21.00 17.41 -12.71
C ASP A 550 -21.57 18.38 -11.66
N GLN A 551 -20.72 19.23 -11.07
CA GLN A 551 -21.05 20.04 -9.88
C GLN A 551 -21.07 21.56 -10.11
N GLY A 552 -20.62 22.04 -11.27
CA GLY A 552 -20.58 23.48 -11.59
C GLY A 552 -19.55 24.30 -10.80
N LYS A 553 -18.63 23.67 -10.09
CA LYS A 553 -17.64 24.34 -9.24
C LYS A 553 -16.39 23.49 -9.07
N PHE A 554 -15.28 24.13 -8.72
CA PHE A 554 -14.10 23.45 -8.22
C PHE A 554 -14.27 23.03 -6.77
N THR A 555 -13.58 21.98 -6.36
CA THR A 555 -13.57 21.52 -4.96
C THR A 555 -12.20 21.10 -4.53
N GLN A 556 -11.99 21.08 -3.21
CA GLN A 556 -10.77 20.56 -2.62
C GLN A 556 -10.58 19.09 -3.03
N THR A 557 -9.53 18.87 -3.80
CA THR A 557 -9.19 17.56 -4.35
C THR A 557 -7.93 17.01 -3.69
N TYR A 558 -8.01 15.77 -3.22
CA TYR A 558 -6.90 14.99 -2.70
C TYR A 558 -6.34 14.06 -3.77
N GLU A 559 -5.04 14.04 -3.93
CA GLU A 559 -4.32 12.97 -4.60
C GLU A 559 -3.17 12.47 -3.73
N SER A 560 -2.94 11.15 -3.72
CA SER A 560 -1.89 10.53 -2.92
C SER A 560 -0.53 10.64 -3.61
N GLY A 561 0.39 11.43 -3.06
CA GLY A 561 1.76 11.58 -3.53
C GLY A 561 2.76 10.75 -2.70
N SER A 562 3.65 10.01 -3.37
CA SER A 562 4.64 9.18 -2.68
C SER A 562 5.84 10.00 -2.19
N VAL A 563 6.19 9.87 -0.91
CA VAL A 563 7.40 10.43 -0.30
C VAL A 563 8.38 9.36 0.20
N ARG A 564 8.29 8.15 -0.35
CA ARG A 564 9.08 6.99 0.06
C ARG A 564 10.59 7.10 -0.19
N SER A 565 11.04 8.15 -0.86
CA SER A 565 12.47 8.49 -0.94
C SER A 565 13.04 9.06 0.37
N PHE A 566 12.20 9.21 1.41
CA PHE A 566 12.57 9.61 2.76
C PHE A 566 12.36 8.48 3.77
N ALA A 567 13.10 8.54 4.88
CA ALA A 567 13.05 7.50 5.92
C ALA A 567 11.65 7.40 6.55
N ASN A 568 11.17 6.18 6.76
CA ASN A 568 9.90 5.89 7.43
C ASN A 568 8.71 6.71 6.91
N SER A 569 8.65 6.92 5.60
CA SER A 569 7.63 7.77 4.97
C SER A 569 6.48 6.94 4.39
N ARG A 570 5.30 7.54 4.38
CA ARG A 570 4.09 7.06 3.70
C ARG A 570 3.78 7.97 2.50
N THR A 571 2.70 8.72 2.58
CA THR A 571 2.22 9.60 1.51
C THR A 571 2.12 11.05 1.97
N GLU A 572 2.14 11.94 1.01
CA GLU A 572 1.80 13.36 1.13
C GLU A 572 0.58 13.66 0.26
N THR A 573 -0.11 14.75 0.51
CA THR A 573 -1.22 15.22 -0.31
C THR A 573 -0.71 16.06 -1.47
N LEU A 574 -1.06 15.68 -2.67
CA LEU A 574 -1.00 16.53 -3.85
C LEU A 574 -2.37 17.19 -4.06
N ARG A 575 -2.39 18.49 -4.33
CA ARG A 575 -3.61 19.27 -4.57
C ARG A 575 -3.68 19.65 -6.05
N PRO A 576 -4.50 18.94 -6.87
CA PRO A 576 -4.56 19.15 -8.32
C PRO A 576 -5.22 20.47 -8.75
N VAL A 577 -6.05 21.08 -7.87
CA VAL A 577 -6.68 22.37 -8.19
C VAL A 577 -5.65 23.50 -8.03
N THR A 578 -5.37 24.17 -9.13
CA THR A 578 -4.40 25.27 -9.28
C THR A 578 -4.94 26.31 -10.22
N ASP A 579 -4.36 27.52 -10.28
CA ASP A 579 -4.74 28.55 -11.26
C ASP A 579 -4.75 27.98 -12.68
N ALA A 580 -3.68 27.26 -13.07
CA ALA A 580 -3.57 26.67 -14.41
C ALA A 580 -4.63 25.58 -14.70
N SER A 581 -5.02 24.77 -13.70
CA SER A 581 -6.08 23.77 -13.89
C SER A 581 -7.46 24.42 -14.01
N CYS A 582 -7.70 25.49 -13.28
CA CYS A 582 -8.97 26.24 -13.35
C CYS A 582 -9.12 26.97 -14.67
N GLU A 583 -8.11 27.72 -15.10
CA GLU A 583 -8.07 28.37 -16.42
C GLU A 583 -8.28 27.38 -17.57
N PHE A 584 -7.66 26.21 -17.47
CA PHE A 584 -7.85 25.13 -18.43
C PHE A 584 -9.30 24.65 -18.48
N VAL A 585 -9.91 24.34 -17.31
CA VAL A 585 -11.28 23.83 -17.25
C VAL A 585 -12.28 24.87 -17.77
N GLU A 586 -12.12 26.13 -17.36
CA GLU A 586 -12.95 27.23 -17.83
C GLU A 586 -12.85 27.41 -19.36
N ALA A 587 -11.65 27.36 -19.91
CA ALA A 587 -11.45 27.42 -21.35
C ALA A 587 -12.07 26.23 -22.09
N MET A 588 -12.06 25.03 -21.51
CA MET A 588 -12.69 23.84 -22.11
C MET A 588 -14.21 24.00 -22.23
N LEU A 589 -14.82 24.69 -21.28
CA LEU A 589 -16.27 24.94 -21.24
C LEU A 589 -16.71 26.17 -22.06
N ASP A 590 -15.79 27.08 -22.35
CA ASP A 590 -16.07 28.22 -23.23
C ASP A 590 -16.07 27.78 -24.71
N GLU A 591 -17.23 27.82 -25.33
CA GLU A 591 -17.39 27.49 -26.78
C GLU A 591 -16.62 28.43 -27.72
N LYS A 592 -16.32 29.64 -27.25
CA LYS A 592 -15.58 30.64 -28.05
C LYS A 592 -14.07 30.44 -27.99
N SER A 593 -13.60 29.67 -27.04
CA SER A 593 -12.16 29.39 -26.86
C SER A 593 -11.65 28.49 -27.99
N GLU A 594 -10.60 28.93 -28.69
CA GLU A 594 -9.99 28.19 -29.79
C GLU A 594 -9.32 26.89 -29.31
N LYS A 595 -9.37 25.84 -30.14
CA LYS A 595 -8.70 24.56 -29.92
C LYS A 595 -7.21 24.70 -29.54
N LYS A 596 -6.50 25.65 -30.19
CA LYS A 596 -5.08 25.94 -29.93
C LYS A 596 -4.86 26.47 -28.51
N ILE A 597 -5.76 27.33 -28.01
CA ILE A 597 -5.72 27.88 -26.66
C ILE A 597 -5.99 26.77 -25.64
N LYS A 598 -7.07 26.01 -25.83
CA LYS A 598 -7.42 24.86 -24.98
C LYS A 598 -6.25 23.86 -24.85
N ARG A 599 -5.62 23.52 -25.98
CA ARG A 599 -4.44 22.64 -26.00
C ARG A 599 -3.23 23.23 -25.25
N LYS A 600 -2.99 24.54 -25.38
CA LYS A 600 -1.91 25.22 -24.64
C LYS A 600 -2.16 25.15 -23.13
N LEU A 601 -3.36 25.54 -22.69
CA LEU A 601 -3.73 25.54 -21.28
C LEU A 601 -3.71 24.13 -20.67
N LEU A 602 -4.15 23.09 -21.39
CA LEU A 602 -4.00 21.70 -20.95
C LEU A 602 -2.55 21.32 -20.69
N LYS A 603 -1.62 21.71 -21.57
CA LYS A 603 -0.20 21.44 -21.36
C LYS A 603 0.33 22.16 -20.14
N GLU A 604 0.00 23.42 -19.97
CA GLU A 604 0.41 24.24 -18.82
C GLU A 604 -0.15 23.67 -17.50
N ALA A 605 -1.41 23.23 -17.48
CA ALA A 605 -2.01 22.59 -16.32
C ALA A 605 -1.34 21.24 -15.98
N CYS A 606 -1.05 20.41 -16.97
CA CYS A 606 -0.31 19.17 -16.77
C CYS A 606 1.13 19.40 -16.29
N GLU A 607 1.80 20.45 -16.77
CA GLU A 607 3.15 20.83 -16.30
C GLU A 607 3.12 21.35 -14.86
N ALA A 608 2.14 22.15 -14.48
CA ALA A 608 1.93 22.62 -13.13
C ALA A 608 1.72 21.44 -12.18
N HIS A 609 0.88 20.46 -12.58
CA HIS A 609 0.66 19.24 -11.82
C HIS A 609 1.95 18.43 -11.62
N VAL A 610 2.73 18.19 -12.69
CA VAL A 610 4.03 17.50 -12.61
C VAL A 610 5.02 18.24 -11.69
N ASN A 611 5.03 19.56 -11.73
CA ASN A 611 5.89 20.35 -10.85
C ASN A 611 5.48 20.23 -9.38
N ASN A 612 4.18 20.20 -9.09
CA ASN A 612 3.66 19.95 -7.74
C ASN A 612 4.03 18.54 -7.25
N CYS A 613 3.93 17.50 -8.11
CA CYS A 613 4.43 16.16 -7.79
C CYS A 613 5.91 16.16 -7.41
N LYS A 614 6.75 16.88 -8.18
CA LYS A 614 8.19 17.01 -7.87
C LYS A 614 8.44 17.71 -6.54
N GLN A 615 7.67 18.75 -6.19
CA GLN A 615 7.76 19.41 -4.89
C GLN A 615 7.51 18.44 -3.75
N ILE A 616 6.45 17.64 -3.85
CA ILE A 616 6.12 16.60 -2.86
C ILE A 616 7.24 15.57 -2.75
N MET A 617 7.74 15.05 -3.89
CA MET A 617 8.86 14.10 -3.92
C MET A 617 10.15 14.66 -3.31
N MET A 618 10.29 15.97 -3.24
CA MET A 618 11.39 16.66 -2.56
C MET A 618 11.13 16.93 -1.07
N GLY A 619 9.96 16.54 -0.56
CA GLY A 619 9.57 16.72 0.84
C GLY A 619 8.97 18.10 1.14
N ASN A 620 8.59 18.86 0.12
CA ASN A 620 7.96 20.18 0.26
C ASN A 620 6.42 20.07 0.26
N GLY A 621 5.86 19.10 0.98
CA GLY A 621 4.41 18.95 1.14
C GLY A 621 3.81 20.01 2.05
N VAL A 622 2.50 20.28 1.88
CA VAL A 622 1.76 21.27 2.66
C VAL A 622 0.94 20.58 3.75
N ASP A 623 0.20 19.55 3.39
CA ASP A 623 -0.84 18.98 4.24
C ASP A 623 -0.31 18.23 5.44
N ARG A 624 0.75 17.44 5.28
CA ARG A 624 1.35 16.71 6.41
C ARG A 624 2.00 17.65 7.41
N HIS A 625 2.55 18.78 6.93
CA HIS A 625 3.09 19.81 7.83
C HIS A 625 1.96 20.48 8.62
N LEU A 626 0.89 20.96 7.98
CA LEU A 626 -0.27 21.55 8.67
C LEU A 626 -0.94 20.56 9.61
N PHE A 627 -1.07 19.29 9.22
CA PHE A 627 -1.57 18.23 10.09
C PHE A 627 -0.75 18.09 11.38
N VAL A 628 0.58 18.08 11.28
CA VAL A 628 1.45 18.02 12.47
C VAL A 628 1.27 19.26 13.34
N LEU A 629 1.13 20.45 12.75
CA LEU A 629 0.87 21.68 13.50
C LEU A 629 -0.50 21.61 14.22
N CYS A 630 -1.55 21.01 13.60
CA CYS A 630 -2.83 20.74 14.26
C CYS A 630 -2.68 19.81 15.49
N VAL A 631 -1.91 18.72 15.31
CA VAL A 631 -1.66 17.77 16.42
C VAL A 631 -0.90 18.45 17.56
N LEU A 632 0.10 19.24 17.23
CA LEU A 632 0.87 20.00 18.22
C LEU A 632 0.01 21.07 18.92
N ALA A 633 -0.83 21.81 18.19
CA ALA A 633 -1.72 22.80 18.77
C ALA A 633 -2.65 22.15 19.82
N LYS A 634 -3.32 21.06 19.45
CA LYS A 634 -4.19 20.29 20.36
C LYS A 634 -3.43 19.75 21.56
N GLY A 635 -2.25 19.16 21.32
CA GLY A 635 -1.43 18.55 22.38
C GLY A 635 -0.84 19.56 23.37
N LEU A 636 -0.60 20.78 22.95
CA LEU A 636 -0.04 21.87 23.75
C LEU A 636 -1.09 22.87 24.27
N GLY A 637 -2.37 22.67 23.95
CA GLY A 637 -3.47 23.50 24.39
C GLY A 637 -3.56 24.87 23.68
N TYR A 638 -3.02 24.99 22.46
CA TYR A 638 -3.19 26.19 21.63
C TYR A 638 -4.52 26.14 20.85
N SER A 639 -5.23 27.27 20.84
CA SER A 639 -6.36 27.53 19.96
C SER A 639 -5.87 28.29 18.72
N SER A 640 -6.25 27.88 17.53
CA SER A 640 -5.85 28.50 16.27
C SER A 640 -6.99 28.47 15.25
N PRO A 641 -7.68 29.61 15.01
CA PRO A 641 -8.72 29.69 14.00
C PRO A 641 -8.27 29.22 12.61
N PHE A 642 -7.01 29.45 12.25
CA PHE A 642 -6.46 28.99 10.98
C PHE A 642 -6.37 27.44 10.91
N LEU A 643 -5.85 26.80 11.95
CA LEU A 643 -5.75 25.34 12.00
C LEU A 643 -7.12 24.67 12.17
N ASP A 644 -8.06 25.31 12.86
CA ASP A 644 -9.45 24.86 12.95
C ASP A 644 -10.13 24.93 11.57
N TYR A 645 -9.96 26.02 10.84
CA TYR A 645 -10.42 26.13 9.45
C TYR A 645 -9.81 25.03 8.57
N TYR A 646 -8.47 24.85 8.59
CA TYR A 646 -7.81 23.80 7.83
C TYR A 646 -8.39 22.40 8.13
N SER A 647 -8.58 22.08 9.41
CA SER A 647 -9.04 20.75 9.83
C SER A 647 -10.53 20.49 9.58
N SER A 648 -11.33 21.54 9.39
CA SER A 648 -12.78 21.45 9.09
C SER A 648 -13.06 21.18 7.61
N GLN A 649 -12.09 21.39 6.73
CA GLN A 649 -12.28 21.27 5.29
C GLN A 649 -12.55 19.82 4.86
N LYS A 650 -13.55 19.62 4.01
CA LYS A 650 -13.92 18.30 3.47
C LYS A 650 -13.19 18.03 2.17
N TRP A 651 -12.77 16.79 2.00
CA TRP A 651 -12.22 16.27 0.75
C TRP A 651 -13.36 15.65 -0.08
N LEU A 652 -14.06 16.48 -0.87
CA LEU A 652 -15.17 16.00 -1.69
C LEU A 652 -14.72 15.20 -2.91
N LEU A 653 -13.48 15.37 -3.32
CA LEU A 653 -12.88 14.59 -4.42
C LEU A 653 -11.56 13.98 -3.91
N SER A 654 -11.59 12.68 -3.66
CA SER A 654 -10.42 11.92 -3.22
C SER A 654 -9.95 11.02 -4.35
N THR A 655 -8.70 11.17 -4.76
CA THR A 655 -8.13 10.42 -5.89
C THR A 655 -6.88 9.65 -5.49
N SER A 656 -6.65 8.52 -6.16
CA SER A 656 -5.46 7.69 -5.97
C SER A 656 -5.01 7.11 -7.30
N ASN A 657 -3.76 7.36 -7.66
CA ASN A 657 -3.10 6.65 -8.74
C ASN A 657 -2.47 5.36 -8.18
N ALA A 658 -2.75 4.22 -8.80
CA ALA A 658 -2.14 2.92 -8.49
C ALA A 658 -1.11 2.53 -9.57
N PRO A 659 0.11 3.10 -9.55
CA PRO A 659 1.10 2.87 -10.58
C PRO A 659 1.70 1.46 -10.48
N ASN A 660 2.25 0.95 -11.58
CA ASN A 660 3.11 -0.23 -11.53
C ASN A 660 4.36 0.08 -10.69
N MET A 661 4.64 -0.78 -9.73
CA MET A 661 5.78 -0.65 -8.82
C MET A 661 7.08 -1.23 -9.39
N THR A 662 6.93 -2.19 -10.32
CA THR A 662 8.01 -2.82 -11.06
C THR A 662 7.63 -2.86 -12.55
N ASN A 663 8.58 -3.14 -13.43
CA ASN A 663 8.32 -3.41 -14.85
C ASN A 663 8.26 -4.91 -15.14
N SER A 664 7.84 -5.69 -14.17
CA SER A 664 7.91 -7.15 -14.24
C SER A 664 6.73 -7.77 -14.99
N ILE A 665 5.64 -7.01 -15.20
CA ILE A 665 4.46 -7.45 -15.94
C ILE A 665 4.42 -6.66 -17.25
N ASP A 666 4.42 -7.37 -18.38
CA ASP A 666 4.21 -6.77 -19.70
C ASP A 666 2.72 -6.72 -20.00
N GLU A 667 2.09 -5.59 -19.68
CA GLU A 667 0.67 -5.35 -19.97
C GLU A 667 0.43 -4.97 -21.43
N ASP A 668 1.47 -4.67 -22.20
CA ASP A 668 1.35 -4.34 -23.64
C ASP A 668 1.30 -5.58 -24.54
N CYS A 669 1.74 -6.74 -24.04
CA CYS A 669 1.76 -7.99 -24.83
C CYS A 669 0.34 -8.56 -25.07
N SER A 670 -0.61 -8.29 -24.17
CA SER A 670 -2.00 -8.73 -24.27
C SER A 670 -2.89 -7.95 -23.33
N VAL A 671 -4.12 -7.64 -23.76
CA VAL A 671 -5.18 -7.09 -22.92
C VAL A 671 -5.44 -7.97 -21.69
N ASN A 672 -5.31 -9.29 -21.84
CA ASN A 672 -5.51 -10.25 -20.75
C ASN A 672 -4.48 -10.14 -19.62
N ASN A 673 -3.34 -9.48 -19.85
CA ASN A 673 -2.32 -9.23 -18.84
C ASN A 673 -2.53 -7.92 -18.04
N ILE A 674 -3.57 -7.16 -18.35
CA ILE A 674 -3.85 -5.90 -17.67
C ILE A 674 -4.33 -6.17 -16.24
N VAL A 675 -3.71 -5.51 -15.28
CA VAL A 675 -4.16 -5.47 -13.88
C VAL A 675 -5.28 -4.45 -13.75
N LEU A 676 -6.42 -4.85 -13.18
CA LEU A 676 -7.59 -3.97 -13.07
C LEU A 676 -7.38 -2.82 -12.08
N GLY A 677 -6.60 -3.02 -11.03
CA GLY A 677 -6.31 -1.98 -10.05
C GLY A 677 -7.15 -2.09 -8.79
N GLY A 678 -7.40 -0.98 -8.14
CA GLY A 678 -8.05 -0.96 -6.84
C GLY A 678 -9.21 0.01 -6.73
N SER A 679 -9.87 -0.02 -5.57
CA SER A 679 -10.92 0.90 -5.18
C SER A 679 -10.89 1.21 -3.68
N PHE A 680 -11.58 2.26 -3.28
CA PHE A 680 -11.82 2.63 -1.89
C PHE A 680 -13.15 3.39 -1.79
N GLY A 681 -13.76 3.45 -0.62
CA GLY A 681 -14.98 4.23 -0.38
C GLY A 681 -14.74 5.73 -0.45
N ALA A 682 -15.69 6.50 -0.97
CA ALA A 682 -15.59 7.96 -0.96
C ALA A 682 -15.40 8.49 0.48
N VAL A 683 -14.46 9.42 0.65
CA VAL A 683 -14.05 9.93 1.98
C VAL A 683 -15.13 10.84 2.60
N ALA A 684 -15.93 11.49 1.75
CA ALA A 684 -17.04 12.34 2.17
C ALA A 684 -18.35 11.80 1.60
N GLN A 685 -19.45 11.94 2.37
CA GLN A 685 -20.78 11.46 1.97
C GLN A 685 -21.22 12.08 0.63
N ASP A 686 -20.98 13.37 0.44
CA ASP A 686 -21.33 14.12 -0.78
C ASP A 686 -20.16 14.21 -1.77
N GLY A 687 -19.22 13.27 -1.71
CA GLY A 687 -18.00 13.28 -2.50
C GLY A 687 -17.82 12.06 -3.38
N TYR A 688 -16.74 12.06 -4.15
CA TYR A 688 -16.30 10.94 -4.96
C TYR A 688 -14.97 10.38 -4.47
N GLY A 689 -14.83 9.05 -4.53
CA GLY A 689 -13.56 8.34 -4.43
C GLY A 689 -13.17 7.80 -5.81
N ILE A 690 -12.01 8.18 -6.33
CA ILE A 690 -11.56 7.78 -7.67
C ILE A 690 -10.19 7.13 -7.58
N CYS A 691 -10.12 5.82 -7.84
CA CYS A 691 -8.87 5.11 -8.00
C CYS A 691 -8.63 4.81 -9.47
N TYR A 692 -7.44 5.13 -9.99
CA TYR A 692 -7.13 4.89 -11.40
C TYR A 692 -5.72 4.34 -11.59
N ARG A 693 -5.51 3.71 -12.75
CA ARG A 693 -4.20 3.25 -13.22
C ARG A 693 -4.14 3.14 -14.74
N PHE A 694 -2.93 2.99 -15.25
CA PHE A 694 -2.70 2.70 -16.67
C PHE A 694 -2.41 1.21 -16.87
N GLY A 695 -3.21 0.56 -17.72
CA GLY A 695 -2.94 -0.79 -18.20
C GLY A 695 -2.02 -0.74 -19.43
N GLY A 696 -0.71 -0.85 -19.19
CA GLY A 696 0.28 -0.70 -20.26
C GLY A 696 0.19 0.63 -20.98
N ASN A 697 0.43 0.62 -22.30
CA ASN A 697 0.31 1.80 -23.18
C ASN A 697 -1.10 2.00 -23.76
N GLN A 698 -2.01 1.04 -23.55
CA GLN A 698 -3.25 0.90 -24.30
C GLN A 698 -4.53 1.14 -23.48
N ALA A 699 -4.47 1.15 -22.14
CA ALA A 699 -5.68 1.23 -21.34
C ALA A 699 -5.57 2.25 -20.20
N ILE A 700 -6.73 2.80 -19.80
CA ILE A 700 -6.96 3.55 -18.56
C ILE A 700 -8.05 2.82 -17.78
N LEU A 701 -7.76 2.46 -16.55
CA LEU A 701 -8.67 1.74 -15.68
C LEU A 701 -9.01 2.63 -14.49
N MET A 702 -10.29 2.67 -14.10
CA MET A 702 -10.74 3.55 -13.04
C MET A 702 -11.91 2.93 -12.28
N ALA A 703 -11.92 3.08 -10.96
CA ALA A 703 -13.05 2.80 -10.10
C ALA A 703 -13.52 4.12 -9.47
N ILE A 704 -14.80 4.44 -9.63
CA ILE A 704 -15.44 5.62 -9.08
C ILE A 704 -16.44 5.17 -8.03
N THR A 705 -16.37 5.75 -6.84
CA THR A 705 -17.28 5.47 -5.72
C THR A 705 -17.98 6.75 -5.26
N SER A 706 -19.24 6.62 -4.96
CA SER A 706 -20.09 7.59 -4.27
C SER A 706 -21.09 6.84 -3.37
N TYR A 707 -22.07 7.53 -2.81
CA TYR A 707 -23.09 6.90 -1.99
C TYR A 707 -24.48 7.18 -2.57
N HIS A 708 -25.33 6.13 -2.64
CA HIS A 708 -26.72 6.28 -3.09
C HIS A 708 -27.53 7.23 -2.22
N SER A 709 -27.20 7.37 -0.94
CA SER A 709 -27.82 8.32 -0.02
C SER A 709 -27.45 9.78 -0.26
N SER A 710 -26.51 10.07 -1.16
CA SER A 710 -26.15 11.43 -1.56
C SER A 710 -26.96 11.83 -2.81
N GLU A 711 -27.69 12.94 -2.73
CA GLU A 711 -28.36 13.55 -3.90
C GLU A 711 -27.36 14.31 -4.82
N MET A 712 -26.18 14.64 -4.29
CA MET A 712 -25.18 15.44 -4.98
C MET A 712 -24.33 14.65 -5.96
N THR A 713 -24.08 13.36 -5.67
CA THR A 713 -23.11 12.55 -6.39
C THR A 713 -23.73 11.29 -6.98
N ASP A 714 -23.26 10.93 -8.18
CA ASP A 714 -23.66 9.73 -8.91
C ASP A 714 -22.47 9.19 -9.69
N SER A 715 -22.06 7.96 -9.38
CA SER A 715 -20.86 7.36 -9.98
C SER A 715 -21.02 7.06 -11.48
N ASP A 716 -22.24 6.79 -11.96
CA ASP A 716 -22.51 6.56 -13.39
C ASP A 716 -22.41 7.87 -14.17
N ARG A 717 -23.01 8.96 -13.64
CA ARG A 717 -22.92 10.30 -14.22
C ARG A 717 -21.48 10.80 -14.26
N MET A 718 -20.73 10.62 -13.18
CA MET A 718 -19.32 11.01 -13.13
C MET A 718 -18.49 10.17 -14.11
N ALA A 719 -18.75 8.87 -14.27
CA ALA A 719 -18.07 8.01 -15.21
C ALA A 719 -18.35 8.44 -16.69
N GLN A 720 -19.56 8.88 -16.97
CA GLN A 720 -19.90 9.42 -18.28
C GLN A 720 -19.09 10.71 -18.56
N HIS A 721 -19.06 11.62 -17.60
CA HIS A 721 -18.25 12.86 -17.74
C HIS A 721 -16.75 12.57 -17.89
N MET A 722 -16.25 11.53 -17.20
CA MET A 722 -14.85 11.10 -17.36
C MET A 722 -14.53 10.61 -18.77
N LYS A 723 -15.38 9.75 -19.36
CA LYS A 723 -15.21 9.25 -20.73
C LYS A 723 -15.26 10.39 -21.74
N GLU A 724 -16.20 11.30 -21.60
CA GLU A 724 -16.30 12.51 -22.44
C GLU A 724 -15.06 13.41 -22.29
N ALA A 725 -14.56 13.59 -21.06
CA ALA A 725 -13.34 14.33 -20.83
C ALA A 725 -12.15 13.68 -21.52
N PHE A 726 -11.94 12.37 -21.40
CA PHE A 726 -10.85 11.67 -22.08
C PHE A 726 -10.86 11.92 -23.58
N HIS A 727 -12.01 11.74 -24.23
CA HIS A 727 -12.14 11.98 -25.68
C HIS A 727 -11.94 13.45 -26.05
N SER A 728 -12.56 14.38 -25.34
CA SER A 728 -12.45 15.81 -25.63
C SER A 728 -11.02 16.35 -25.45
N LEU A 729 -10.30 15.85 -24.43
CA LEU A 729 -8.93 16.28 -24.20
C LEU A 729 -7.95 15.71 -25.24
N VAL A 730 -8.09 14.44 -25.62
CA VAL A 730 -7.21 13.84 -26.63
C VAL A 730 -7.46 14.45 -28.01
N ALA A 731 -8.71 14.78 -28.35
CA ALA A 731 -9.09 15.43 -29.59
C ALA A 731 -8.45 16.83 -29.82
N LEU A 732 -7.95 17.47 -28.74
CA LEU A 732 -7.17 18.70 -28.86
C LEU A 732 -5.84 18.51 -29.60
N PHE A 733 -5.36 17.28 -29.74
CA PHE A 733 -4.08 16.92 -30.35
C PHE A 733 -4.25 16.30 -31.74
N ASP A 734 -5.47 15.99 -32.16
CA ASP A 734 -5.75 15.55 -33.52
C ASP A 734 -5.66 16.78 -34.46
N GLU A 735 -5.25 16.59 -35.74
CA GLU A 735 -5.06 17.65 -36.70
C GLU A 735 -6.36 18.39 -37.09
#